data_1676287af39b6514bb96232bf5f964e8
#
_entry.id   1676287af39b6514bb96232bf5f964e8
#
_cell.length_a   1.000
_cell.length_b   1.000
_cell.length_c   1.000
_cell.angle_alpha   90.00
_cell.angle_beta   90.00
_cell.angle_gamma   90.00
#
_symmetry.space_group_name_H-M   'P 1'
#
loop_
_entity.id
_entity.type
_entity.pdbx_description
1 polymer ?
#
loop_
_entity_poly.entity_id
_entity_poly.type
_entity_poly.pdbx_seq_one_letter_code
_entity_poly.pdbx_strand_id
1 'polypeptide(L)'
;MDKYIGIVISVDSAIAEVAMYDMVNDANILWDGQVLPGPKVGSFISILQGNVRIIAKVISEKIIDQQNSIGSKEFDNRYSKDSINRVIKAKSIGTVKGGNFQVTSRYVPMVGNKVSWISQDDYTAMYALGENVPSLRIGEDLLGDQEVNIPIDRIFASHIGVFGNTGSGKSNTLHRLYLNLFKSKYGEYALENSKFIVIDFNGEYSHEKSFGVTSEKKTVRRLSTRSNKSDKIPINDEYIFDPEILSMLFDARPATQVPFINSTLKSYNEKQGDWDGYARFIIGTLLNLLITRDTSRGDALSEWINLYKKFIDTERCDLDYIGAGPNDSYRIYNTQTCDWKYFNRNDSIEIHREYIYNVIFNDLSEALSNSDPIRRIRYIIKFSYIHSTAWGQVQKEHLDPLMKRIDVTLRDLDKIIEVRNDHLQDTCSLFIIDLRNANQSIKRMIPMLFAKMMYGEQKNKKGSGSTSHLIIDEAHNILNANSGELGDHWRDYRLDVFEEIIKEGRKFGFYLTLSSQRPADISPTIVSQIHNYFIHRLVNDLDLRMIERTMPTLDRASFDVIPTLGKGECVVTGTAFSLPVFTIIDWDESDPRPHSDDLVLTHLWVKAEYKEALNKAKDHPHVKKMSKQGMHNWLTSEPNLFSPEAAQYAVDNMRVDWKANALEKAKSCHGTPEEIYSHLISDEVGFTKEEASHAVSRLD
;
A
#
# COMPACT_ATOMS: atom_id res chain seq x y z
N MET A 1 21.81 23.91 -40.79
CA MET A 1 21.34 23.13 -41.97
C MET A 1 20.53 21.95 -41.48
N ASP A 2 19.31 21.81 -42.01
CA ASP A 2 18.51 20.66 -41.65
C ASP A 2 19.16 19.38 -42.15
N LYS A 3 19.37 18.43 -41.22
CA LYS A 3 20.06 17.16 -41.49
C LYS A 3 19.05 16.17 -42.03
N TYR A 4 18.96 16.01 -43.35
CA TYR A 4 18.05 15.06 -43.97
C TYR A 4 18.64 13.65 -43.90
N ILE A 5 17.87 12.71 -43.38
CA ILE A 5 18.24 11.29 -43.23
C ILE A 5 17.54 10.43 -44.26
N GLY A 6 16.49 10.93 -44.90
CA GLY A 6 15.70 10.15 -45.84
C GLY A 6 14.60 10.99 -46.51
N ILE A 7 13.79 10.28 -47.31
CA ILE A 7 12.65 10.83 -48.03
C ILE A 7 11.45 9.89 -47.92
N VAL A 8 10.27 10.44 -47.77
CA VAL A 8 9.03 9.65 -47.76
C VAL A 8 8.76 9.09 -49.17
N ILE A 9 8.65 7.78 -49.30
CA ILE A 9 8.43 7.05 -50.55
C ILE A 9 7.00 6.50 -50.68
N SER A 10 6.33 6.24 -49.55
CA SER A 10 4.95 5.74 -49.53
C SER A 10 4.25 6.27 -48.28
N VAL A 11 2.93 6.48 -48.39
CA VAL A 11 2.07 6.90 -47.29
C VAL A 11 0.81 6.07 -47.31
N ASP A 12 0.49 5.47 -46.17
CA ASP A 12 -0.77 4.77 -45.92
C ASP A 12 -1.42 5.33 -44.66
N SER A 13 -2.41 6.21 -44.83
CA SER A 13 -3.07 6.90 -43.73
C SER A 13 -2.06 7.74 -42.90
N ALA A 14 -1.85 7.39 -41.63
CA ALA A 14 -0.87 8.04 -40.72
C ALA A 14 0.52 7.38 -40.74
N ILE A 15 0.73 6.36 -41.56
CA ILE A 15 2.01 5.62 -41.64
C ILE A 15 2.75 6.04 -42.92
N ALA A 16 4.01 6.45 -42.76
CA ALA A 16 4.90 6.77 -43.86
C ALA A 16 6.00 5.72 -43.95
N GLU A 17 6.34 5.28 -45.17
CA GLU A 17 7.57 4.56 -45.45
C GLU A 17 8.62 5.57 -45.91
N VAL A 18 9.77 5.51 -45.29
CA VAL A 18 10.90 6.44 -45.51
C VAL A 18 12.08 5.65 -46.01
N ALA A 19 12.57 6.00 -47.19
CA ALA A 19 13.85 5.50 -47.68
C ALA A 19 14.99 6.32 -47.07
N MET A 20 15.92 5.63 -46.46
CA MET A 20 17.07 6.26 -45.81
C MET A 20 18.16 6.58 -46.88
N TYR A 21 18.77 7.76 -46.79
CA TYR A 21 19.80 8.16 -47.74
C TYR A 21 21.12 7.39 -47.56
N ASP A 22 21.48 7.10 -46.31
CA ASP A 22 22.68 6.34 -46.00
C ASP A 22 22.35 5.14 -45.13
N MET A 23 22.97 4.01 -45.43
CA MET A 23 22.87 2.81 -44.64
C MET A 23 23.87 2.86 -43.51
N VAL A 24 23.51 3.56 -42.44
CA VAL A 24 24.34 3.59 -41.25
C VAL A 24 23.80 2.52 -40.31
N ASN A 25 24.57 1.43 -40.13
CA ASN A 25 24.27 0.35 -39.21
C ASN A 25 24.77 0.61 -37.79
N ASP A 26 25.41 1.75 -37.55
CA ASP A 26 25.95 2.11 -36.25
C ASP A 26 24.82 2.56 -35.33
N ALA A 27 24.87 2.11 -34.08
CA ALA A 27 23.89 2.49 -33.05
C ALA A 27 23.90 4.00 -32.80
N ASN A 28 25.05 4.64 -33.01
CA ASN A 28 25.23 6.08 -32.87
C ASN A 28 25.97 6.63 -34.10
N ILE A 29 25.53 7.78 -34.57
CA ILE A 29 26.13 8.47 -35.70
C ILE A 29 26.81 9.75 -35.18
N LEU A 30 28.08 9.94 -35.49
CA LEU A 30 28.77 11.20 -35.22
C LEU A 30 28.42 12.22 -36.31
N TRP A 31 27.72 13.26 -35.95
CA TRP A 31 27.33 14.32 -36.86
C TRP A 31 27.64 15.70 -36.26
N ASP A 32 28.49 16.45 -36.95
CA ASP A 32 28.84 17.82 -36.56
C ASP A 32 29.35 17.94 -35.12
N GLY A 33 30.12 16.93 -34.67
CA GLY A 33 30.64 16.85 -33.30
C GLY A 33 29.68 16.34 -32.25
N GLN A 34 28.43 16.02 -32.63
CA GLN A 34 27.44 15.42 -31.73
C GLN A 34 27.22 13.94 -32.06
N VAL A 35 27.13 13.11 -31.05
CA VAL A 35 26.75 11.70 -31.17
C VAL A 35 25.23 11.65 -31.18
N LEU A 36 24.64 11.25 -32.31
CA LEU A 36 23.19 11.08 -32.44
C LEU A 36 22.85 9.60 -32.53
N PRO A 37 21.83 9.11 -31.80
CA PRO A 37 21.39 7.73 -31.93
C PRO A 37 20.78 7.49 -33.33
N GLY A 38 21.14 6.38 -33.98
CA GLY A 38 20.60 5.99 -35.28
C GLY A 38 19.07 5.81 -35.18
N PRO A 39 18.28 6.11 -36.25
CA PRO A 39 16.85 5.87 -36.25
C PRO A 39 16.56 4.36 -36.14
N LYS A 40 16.21 3.94 -34.95
CA LYS A 40 15.85 2.56 -34.60
C LYS A 40 14.35 2.47 -34.31
N VAL A 41 13.80 1.27 -34.31
CA VAL A 41 12.40 1.05 -33.89
C VAL A 41 12.20 1.65 -32.48
N GLY A 42 11.15 2.45 -32.34
CA GLY A 42 10.83 3.20 -31.12
C GLY A 42 11.33 4.64 -31.07
N SER A 43 12.32 5.04 -31.92
CA SER A 43 12.80 6.42 -31.99
C SER A 43 11.85 7.33 -32.77
N PHE A 44 12.03 8.64 -32.57
CA PHE A 44 11.25 9.66 -33.26
C PHE A 44 12.06 10.28 -34.42
N ILE A 45 11.33 10.65 -35.48
CA ILE A 45 11.85 11.35 -36.63
C ILE A 45 10.94 12.54 -36.95
N SER A 46 11.50 13.54 -37.64
CA SER A 46 10.77 14.72 -38.07
C SER A 46 10.59 14.72 -39.58
N ILE A 47 9.35 14.75 -40.07
CA ILE A 47 8.99 14.82 -41.48
C ILE A 47 8.60 16.27 -41.80
N LEU A 48 9.33 16.89 -42.73
CA LEU A 48 9.21 18.28 -43.04
C LEU A 48 8.13 18.55 -44.11
N GLN A 49 7.15 19.39 -43.75
CA GLN A 49 6.08 19.82 -44.68
C GLN A 49 5.92 21.35 -44.62
N GLY A 50 6.64 22.06 -45.45
CA GLY A 50 6.66 23.51 -45.40
C GLY A 50 7.24 24.05 -44.07
N ASN A 51 6.41 24.81 -43.35
CA ASN A 51 6.73 25.36 -42.04
C ASN A 51 6.24 24.49 -40.84
N VAL A 52 5.74 23.30 -41.13
CA VAL A 52 5.26 22.33 -40.14
C VAL A 52 6.21 21.12 -40.09
N ARG A 53 6.56 20.68 -38.93
CA ARG A 53 7.27 19.43 -38.72
C ARG A 53 6.31 18.38 -38.19
N ILE A 54 6.13 17.30 -38.94
CA ILE A 54 5.31 16.16 -38.53
C ILE A 54 6.23 15.22 -37.78
N ILE A 55 5.95 15.00 -36.50
CA ILE A 55 6.69 14.06 -35.68
C ILE A 55 6.11 12.67 -35.87
N ALA A 56 6.96 11.70 -36.17
CA ALA A 56 6.59 10.33 -36.38
C ALA A 56 7.46 9.38 -35.59
N LYS A 57 6.87 8.30 -35.05
CA LYS A 57 7.56 7.23 -34.31
C LYS A 57 7.87 6.09 -35.27
N VAL A 58 9.12 5.63 -35.28
CA VAL A 58 9.54 4.46 -36.06
C VAL A 58 8.93 3.20 -35.47
N ILE A 59 8.12 2.47 -36.24
CA ILE A 59 7.40 1.27 -35.82
C ILE A 59 7.99 -0.04 -36.34
N SER A 60 8.68 0.02 -37.48
CA SER A 60 9.40 -1.12 -38.05
C SER A 60 10.43 -0.68 -39.04
N GLU A 61 11.39 -1.52 -39.34
CA GLU A 61 12.35 -1.34 -40.41
C GLU A 61 12.48 -2.56 -41.28
N LYS A 62 12.81 -2.37 -42.55
CA LYS A 62 13.09 -3.43 -43.50
C LYS A 62 14.20 -3.00 -44.46
N ILE A 63 14.87 -3.97 -45.02
CA ILE A 63 15.85 -3.78 -46.09
C ILE A 63 15.21 -4.19 -47.40
N ILE A 64 15.35 -3.34 -48.43
CA ILE A 64 14.95 -3.65 -49.79
C ILE A 64 16.24 -3.79 -50.61
N ASP A 65 16.52 -5.00 -51.09
CA ASP A 65 17.59 -5.24 -52.03
C ASP A 65 17.05 -5.10 -53.46
N GLN A 66 17.63 -4.19 -54.23
CA GLN A 66 17.20 -3.94 -55.62
C GLN A 66 17.78 -4.96 -56.61
N GLN A 67 18.84 -5.65 -56.25
CA GLN A 67 19.56 -6.59 -57.16
C GLN A 67 19.25 -8.06 -56.91
N ASN A 68 18.88 -8.45 -55.69
CA ASN A 68 18.57 -9.83 -55.35
C ASN A 68 17.11 -9.96 -54.89
N SER A 69 16.34 -10.82 -55.58
CA SER A 69 15.02 -11.17 -55.08
C SER A 69 15.15 -11.97 -53.78
N ILE A 70 14.30 -11.66 -52.78
CA ILE A 70 14.25 -12.28 -51.44
C ILE A 70 14.09 -13.83 -51.44
N GLY A 71 14.19 -14.48 -52.58
CA GLY A 71 14.07 -15.91 -52.78
C GLY A 71 15.37 -16.71 -52.81
N SER A 72 16.57 -16.08 -52.82
CA SER A 72 17.82 -16.85 -52.79
C SER A 72 18.16 -17.21 -51.35
N LYS A 73 18.28 -18.51 -51.07
CA LYS A 73 18.55 -19.09 -49.73
C LYS A 73 19.99 -18.85 -49.24
N GLU A 74 20.81 -18.11 -49.96
CA GLU A 74 22.18 -17.80 -49.60
C GLU A 74 22.31 -16.31 -49.26
N PHE A 75 22.40 -16.02 -47.97
CA PHE A 75 22.89 -14.73 -47.47
C PHE A 75 24.39 -14.67 -47.81
N ASP A 76 24.72 -14.20 -49.00
CA ASP A 76 26.11 -14.04 -49.42
C ASP A 76 26.69 -12.75 -48.82
N ASN A 77 27.87 -12.81 -48.18
CA ASN A 77 28.65 -11.71 -47.64
C ASN A 77 29.08 -10.63 -48.67
N ARG A 78 28.54 -10.69 -49.90
CA ARG A 78 28.80 -9.83 -51.03
C ARG A 78 27.84 -8.66 -51.19
N TYR A 79 27.05 -8.33 -50.20
CA TYR A 79 26.23 -7.13 -50.26
C TYR A 79 27.08 -5.90 -50.38
N SER A 80 27.08 -5.26 -51.56
CA SER A 80 27.64 -3.93 -51.68
C SER A 80 26.69 -2.91 -50.97
N LYS A 81 27.25 -1.98 -50.23
CA LYS A 81 26.47 -0.90 -49.55
C LYS A 81 25.54 -0.18 -50.54
N ASP A 82 25.82 -0.18 -51.81
CA ASP A 82 25.13 0.53 -52.86
C ASP A 82 23.87 -0.18 -53.40
N SER A 83 23.65 -1.45 -53.08
CA SER A 83 22.48 -2.21 -53.55
C SER A 83 21.38 -2.34 -52.54
N ILE A 84 21.61 -1.96 -51.29
CA ILE A 84 20.67 -2.15 -50.18
C ILE A 84 20.10 -0.81 -49.77
N ASN A 85 18.75 -0.70 -49.85
CA ASN A 85 18.05 0.45 -49.32
C ASN A 85 17.38 0.10 -48.00
N ARG A 86 17.73 0.81 -46.94
CA ARG A 86 17.05 0.75 -45.66
C ARG A 86 15.76 1.55 -45.72
N VAL A 87 14.64 0.92 -45.41
CA VAL A 87 13.32 1.58 -45.37
C VAL A 87 12.75 1.41 -43.97
N ILE A 88 12.42 2.54 -43.35
CA ILE A 88 11.74 2.57 -42.07
C ILE A 88 10.26 2.88 -42.24
N LYS A 89 9.39 2.25 -41.47
CA LYS A 89 7.98 2.65 -41.32
C LYS A 89 7.84 3.50 -40.08
N ALA A 90 7.22 4.65 -40.22
CA ALA A 90 7.00 5.59 -39.14
C ALA A 90 5.55 6.03 -39.10
N LYS A 91 4.96 6.01 -37.89
CA LYS A 91 3.61 6.45 -37.63
C LYS A 91 3.60 7.88 -37.13
N SER A 92 2.86 8.76 -37.80
CA SER A 92 2.68 10.15 -37.37
C SER A 92 1.96 10.22 -36.03
N ILE A 93 2.50 11.01 -35.09
CA ILE A 93 1.97 11.17 -33.74
C ILE A 93 1.47 12.59 -33.46
N GLY A 94 1.98 13.57 -34.18
CA GLY A 94 1.57 14.97 -34.01
C GLY A 94 2.42 15.91 -34.86
N THR A 95 2.29 17.18 -34.61
CA THR A 95 3.00 18.23 -35.37
C THR A 95 3.59 19.27 -34.43
N VAL A 96 4.78 19.78 -34.80
CA VAL A 96 5.38 20.95 -34.18
C VAL A 96 5.24 22.12 -35.14
N LYS A 97 4.65 23.22 -34.66
CA LYS A 97 4.50 24.47 -35.38
C LYS A 97 4.80 25.62 -34.44
N GLY A 98 5.77 26.47 -34.79
CA GLY A 98 6.17 27.61 -33.97
C GLY A 98 6.65 27.20 -32.55
N GLY A 99 7.34 26.07 -32.43
CA GLY A 99 7.84 25.56 -31.15
C GLY A 99 6.81 24.83 -30.28
N ASN A 100 5.55 24.75 -30.68
CA ASN A 100 4.49 24.08 -29.94
C ASN A 100 4.11 22.74 -30.57
N PHE A 101 4.10 21.67 -29.79
CA PHE A 101 3.64 20.35 -30.21
C PHE A 101 2.14 20.20 -30.01
N GLN A 102 1.47 19.60 -30.99
CA GLN A 102 0.05 19.25 -30.91
C GLN A 102 -0.19 17.86 -31.51
N VAL A 103 -0.92 17.04 -30.77
CA VAL A 103 -1.46 15.77 -31.30
C VAL A 103 -2.61 16.12 -32.23
N THR A 104 -2.41 15.93 -33.53
CA THR A 104 -3.39 16.27 -34.56
C THR A 104 -3.23 15.38 -35.76
N SER A 105 -4.33 15.03 -36.41
CA SER A 105 -4.40 14.36 -37.73
C SER A 105 -4.51 15.34 -38.88
N ARG A 106 -4.44 16.66 -38.64
CA ARG A 106 -4.62 17.69 -39.67
C ARG A 106 -3.54 17.64 -40.76
N TYR A 107 -2.32 17.26 -40.36
CA TYR A 107 -1.17 17.18 -41.26
C TYR A 107 -0.77 15.72 -41.42
N VAL A 108 -0.81 15.22 -42.66
CA VAL A 108 -0.43 13.86 -43.02
C VAL A 108 0.86 13.94 -43.85
N PRO A 109 1.84 13.05 -43.67
CA PRO A 109 3.00 13.00 -44.54
C PRO A 109 2.63 12.88 -46.00
N MET A 110 3.43 13.47 -46.88
CA MET A 110 3.28 13.35 -48.32
C MET A 110 4.53 12.72 -48.94
N VAL A 111 4.32 11.94 -49.99
CA VAL A 111 5.41 11.38 -50.79
C VAL A 111 6.33 12.52 -51.25
N GLY A 112 7.64 12.36 -51.12
CA GLY A 112 8.63 13.39 -51.43
C GLY A 112 8.95 14.31 -50.24
N ASN A 113 8.24 14.24 -49.10
CA ASN A 113 8.64 15.01 -47.95
C ASN A 113 10.01 14.53 -47.43
N LYS A 114 10.89 15.49 -47.09
CA LYS A 114 12.19 15.22 -46.52
C LYS A 114 12.05 14.84 -45.05
N VAL A 115 12.89 13.93 -44.62
CA VAL A 115 12.90 13.42 -43.24
C VAL A 115 14.23 13.81 -42.60
N SER A 116 14.15 14.35 -41.39
CA SER A 116 15.30 14.70 -40.55
C SER A 116 15.26 13.96 -39.22
N TRP A 117 16.37 14.06 -38.51
CA TRP A 117 16.38 13.76 -37.10
C TRP A 117 15.38 14.68 -36.38
N ILE A 118 14.80 14.17 -35.28
CA ILE A 118 14.10 15.07 -34.38
C ILE A 118 15.12 16.01 -33.74
N SER A 119 14.85 17.32 -33.78
CA SER A 119 15.68 18.27 -33.05
C SER A 119 15.45 18.20 -31.55
N GLN A 120 16.44 18.61 -30.75
CA GLN A 120 16.29 18.71 -29.31
C GLN A 120 15.11 19.60 -28.90
N ASP A 121 14.94 20.74 -29.64
CA ASP A 121 13.82 21.66 -29.41
C ASP A 121 12.46 20.98 -29.66
N ASP A 122 12.34 20.18 -30.74
CA ASP A 122 11.10 19.44 -31.04
C ASP A 122 10.82 18.35 -30.03
N TYR A 123 11.87 17.64 -29.61
CA TYR A 123 11.76 16.62 -28.60
C TYR A 123 11.31 17.22 -27.26
N THR A 124 11.92 18.33 -26.85
CA THR A 124 11.50 19.07 -25.66
C THR A 124 10.06 19.57 -25.79
N ALA A 125 9.67 20.09 -26.97
CA ALA A 125 8.31 20.56 -27.22
C ALA A 125 7.26 19.45 -27.13
N MET A 126 7.60 18.19 -27.48
CA MET A 126 6.68 17.04 -27.36
C MET A 126 6.27 16.76 -25.90
N TYR A 127 7.18 16.98 -24.98
CA TYR A 127 6.96 16.73 -23.56
C TYR A 127 6.78 18.00 -22.73
N ALA A 128 6.81 19.17 -23.38
CA ALA A 128 6.59 20.44 -22.72
C ALA A 128 5.18 20.53 -22.14
N LEU A 129 5.09 20.84 -20.85
CA LEU A 129 3.82 20.99 -20.15
C LEU A 129 3.12 22.34 -20.41
N GLY A 130 3.73 23.22 -21.21
CA GLY A 130 3.31 24.60 -21.42
C GLY A 130 3.96 25.59 -20.44
N GLU A 131 3.97 26.87 -20.80
CA GLU A 131 4.53 27.92 -19.97
C GLU A 131 3.73 28.05 -18.65
N ASN A 132 4.43 28.13 -17.53
CA ASN A 132 3.88 28.36 -16.18
C ASN A 132 2.98 27.24 -15.61
N VAL A 133 3.03 26.00 -16.15
CA VAL A 133 2.30 24.87 -15.52
C VAL A 133 3.06 24.38 -14.30
N PRO A 134 2.42 24.39 -13.11
CA PRO A 134 3.04 23.82 -11.91
C PRO A 134 3.37 22.35 -12.13
N SER A 135 4.64 21.98 -11.98
CA SER A 135 5.10 20.61 -12.26
C SER A 135 6.11 20.14 -11.23
N LEU A 136 6.27 18.81 -11.16
CA LEU A 136 7.24 18.12 -10.32
C LEU A 136 8.13 17.24 -11.20
N ARG A 137 9.42 17.27 -10.97
CA ARG A 137 10.33 16.29 -11.57
C ARG A 137 10.02 14.91 -10.96
N ILE A 138 9.96 13.87 -11.80
CA ILE A 138 9.72 12.49 -11.37
C ILE A 138 10.87 11.54 -11.75
N GLY A 139 11.64 11.90 -12.77
CA GLY A 139 12.72 11.08 -13.28
C GLY A 139 13.32 11.64 -14.57
N GLU A 140 13.92 10.75 -15.34
CA GLU A 140 14.57 11.07 -16.62
C GLU A 140 13.97 10.20 -17.74
N ASP A 141 13.94 10.74 -18.95
CA ASP A 141 13.47 10.00 -20.13
C ASP A 141 14.44 8.86 -20.47
N LEU A 142 13.90 7.70 -20.76
CA LEU A 142 14.66 6.49 -21.10
C LEU A 142 15.45 6.62 -22.43
N LEU A 143 15.01 7.50 -23.31
CA LEU A 143 15.55 7.62 -24.68
C LEU A 143 16.44 8.84 -24.91
N GLY A 144 16.40 9.85 -24.05
CA GLY A 144 17.00 11.15 -24.36
C GLY A 144 17.67 11.89 -23.20
N ASP A 145 17.85 11.27 -22.05
CA ASP A 145 18.49 11.89 -20.85
C ASP A 145 17.87 13.24 -20.45
N GLN A 146 16.55 13.42 -20.71
CA GLN A 146 15.82 14.63 -20.37
C GLN A 146 15.03 14.46 -19.08
N GLU A 147 14.90 15.55 -18.33
CA GLU A 147 14.03 15.57 -17.15
C GLU A 147 12.57 15.35 -17.52
N VAL A 148 11.94 14.39 -16.87
CA VAL A 148 10.50 14.15 -16.97
C VAL A 148 9.79 14.85 -15.82
N ASN A 149 8.98 15.84 -16.19
CA ASN A 149 8.16 16.61 -15.28
C ASN A 149 6.69 16.24 -15.42
N ILE A 150 5.99 16.10 -14.28
CA ILE A 150 4.55 15.80 -14.22
C ILE A 150 3.77 17.04 -13.76
N PRO A 151 2.66 17.39 -14.42
CA PRO A 151 1.83 18.53 -14.03
C PRO A 151 1.03 18.23 -12.78
N ILE A 152 1.20 19.02 -11.71
CA ILE A 152 0.59 18.80 -10.40
C ILE A 152 -0.93 18.66 -10.52
N ASP A 153 -1.59 19.65 -11.11
CA ASP A 153 -3.06 19.69 -11.14
C ASP A 153 -3.67 18.54 -11.95
N ARG A 154 -3.01 18.14 -13.06
CA ARG A 154 -3.55 17.06 -13.90
C ARG A 154 -3.29 15.67 -13.30
N ILE A 155 -2.24 15.51 -12.52
CA ILE A 155 -1.91 14.24 -11.85
C ILE A 155 -2.71 14.10 -10.56
N PHE A 156 -2.58 15.05 -9.62
CA PHE A 156 -3.16 14.89 -8.29
C PHE A 156 -4.66 15.20 -8.22
N ALA A 157 -5.20 16.00 -9.14
CA ALA A 157 -6.66 16.17 -9.27
C ALA A 157 -7.31 15.10 -10.18
N SER A 158 -6.77 13.88 -10.13
CA SER A 158 -7.27 12.73 -10.90
C SER A 158 -7.02 11.41 -10.16
N HIS A 159 -7.61 10.32 -10.68
CA HIS A 159 -7.29 8.98 -10.18
C HIS A 159 -6.01 8.46 -10.84
N ILE A 160 -5.11 7.88 -10.03
CA ILE A 160 -3.78 7.42 -10.43
C ILE A 160 -3.67 5.90 -10.26
N GLY A 161 -3.09 5.21 -11.23
CA GLY A 161 -2.73 3.80 -11.16
C GLY A 161 -1.21 3.60 -11.27
N VAL A 162 -0.63 2.83 -10.37
CA VAL A 162 0.77 2.43 -10.38
C VAL A 162 0.84 0.91 -10.47
N PHE A 163 1.16 0.38 -11.64
CA PHE A 163 1.11 -1.06 -11.90
C PHE A 163 2.49 -1.62 -12.27
N GLY A 164 2.76 -2.86 -11.89
CA GLY A 164 4.02 -3.56 -12.20
C GLY A 164 4.29 -4.71 -11.27
N ASN A 165 5.16 -5.62 -11.65
CA ASN A 165 5.52 -6.79 -10.84
C ASN A 165 6.28 -6.42 -9.56
N THR A 166 6.42 -7.38 -8.66
CA THR A 166 7.27 -7.24 -7.46
C THR A 166 8.70 -6.90 -7.88
N GLY A 167 9.33 -5.95 -7.18
CA GLY A 167 10.71 -5.51 -7.47
C GLY A 167 10.87 -4.62 -8.70
N SER A 168 9.80 -4.27 -9.44
CA SER A 168 9.87 -3.41 -10.62
C SER A 168 10.06 -1.91 -10.32
N GLY A 169 9.79 -1.47 -9.08
CA GLY A 169 9.92 -0.07 -8.67
C GLY A 169 8.60 0.62 -8.29
N LYS A 170 7.45 -0.08 -8.29
CA LYS A 170 6.12 0.48 -7.93
C LYS A 170 6.11 1.29 -6.65
N SER A 171 6.56 0.67 -5.53
CA SER A 171 6.54 1.31 -4.22
C SER A 171 7.40 2.56 -4.17
N ASN A 172 8.53 2.56 -4.90
CA ASN A 172 9.35 3.77 -5.06
C ASN A 172 8.61 4.86 -5.84
N THR A 173 7.95 4.51 -6.94
CA THR A 173 7.17 5.47 -7.75
C THR A 173 6.04 6.07 -6.94
N LEU A 174 5.26 5.24 -6.24
CA LEU A 174 4.19 5.70 -5.35
C LEU A 174 4.72 6.66 -4.29
N HIS A 175 5.80 6.28 -3.62
CA HIS A 175 6.42 7.10 -2.60
C HIS A 175 6.99 8.41 -3.18
N ARG A 176 7.70 8.34 -4.32
CA ARG A 176 8.35 9.49 -4.97
C ARG A 176 7.34 10.54 -5.45
N LEU A 177 6.18 10.12 -5.98
CA LEU A 177 5.09 11.02 -6.36
C LEU A 177 4.71 11.97 -5.22
N TYR A 178 4.43 11.41 -4.05
CA TYR A 178 4.00 12.19 -2.89
C TYR A 178 5.16 12.88 -2.16
N LEU A 179 6.33 12.26 -2.11
CA LEU A 179 7.54 12.89 -1.57
C LEU A 179 7.87 14.19 -2.31
N ASN A 180 7.86 14.14 -3.65
CA ASN A 180 8.17 15.31 -4.48
C ASN A 180 7.08 16.39 -4.36
N LEU A 181 5.79 15.99 -4.22
CA LEU A 181 4.70 16.93 -3.91
C LEU A 181 4.96 17.63 -2.58
N PHE A 182 5.23 16.90 -1.50
CA PHE A 182 5.41 17.47 -0.17
C PHE A 182 6.71 18.27 -0.01
N LYS A 183 7.76 17.95 -0.78
CA LYS A 183 8.99 18.74 -0.85
C LYS A 183 8.88 19.97 -1.74
N SER A 184 7.87 20.06 -2.60
CA SER A 184 7.68 21.19 -3.50
C SER A 184 7.29 22.47 -2.75
N LYS A 185 7.36 23.61 -3.41
CA LYS A 185 6.84 24.89 -2.89
C LYS A 185 5.35 24.88 -2.56
N TYR A 186 4.60 23.88 -3.07
CA TYR A 186 3.17 23.69 -2.78
C TYR A 186 2.93 22.69 -1.65
N GLY A 187 3.97 22.02 -1.14
CA GLY A 187 3.85 20.91 -0.18
C GLY A 187 3.17 21.31 1.13
N GLU A 188 3.53 22.46 1.69
CA GLU A 188 2.89 22.94 2.92
C GLU A 188 1.41 23.24 2.72
N TYR A 189 1.06 23.95 1.64
CA TYR A 189 -0.33 24.24 1.28
C TYR A 189 -1.15 22.98 1.03
N ALA A 190 -0.55 21.98 0.38
CA ALA A 190 -1.18 20.68 0.15
C ALA A 190 -1.50 19.97 1.48
N LEU A 191 -0.55 19.96 2.42
CA LEU A 191 -0.74 19.36 3.74
C LEU A 191 -1.75 20.12 4.62
N GLU A 192 -1.88 21.43 4.46
CA GLU A 192 -2.84 22.25 5.22
C GLU A 192 -4.28 22.10 4.70
N ASN A 193 -4.44 22.04 3.38
CA ASN A 193 -5.76 22.07 2.73
C ASN A 193 -6.26 20.70 2.26
N SER A 194 -5.46 19.64 2.40
CA SER A 194 -5.83 18.31 1.93
C SER A 194 -5.53 17.23 2.96
N LYS A 195 -6.24 16.12 2.87
CA LYS A 195 -6.01 14.92 3.66
C LYS A 195 -5.45 13.82 2.78
N PHE A 196 -4.34 13.22 3.23
CA PHE A 196 -3.71 12.11 2.57
C PHE A 196 -3.76 10.88 3.48
N ILE A 197 -4.37 9.81 2.99
CA ILE A 197 -4.47 8.55 3.75
C ILE A 197 -3.82 7.45 2.95
N VAL A 198 -2.86 6.77 3.57
CA VAL A 198 -2.13 5.66 2.98
C VAL A 198 -2.57 4.36 3.65
N ILE A 199 -3.12 3.45 2.87
CA ILE A 199 -3.39 2.07 3.29
C ILE A 199 -2.19 1.22 2.91
N ASP A 200 -1.45 0.80 3.92
CA ASP A 200 -0.18 0.10 3.79
C ASP A 200 -0.34 -1.37 4.22
N PHE A 201 -0.46 -2.28 3.24
CA PHE A 201 -0.65 -3.72 3.51
C PHE A 201 0.61 -4.42 3.98
N ASN A 202 1.78 -3.94 3.55
CA ASN A 202 3.06 -4.59 3.76
C ASN A 202 3.92 -3.91 4.84
N GLY A 203 3.54 -2.68 5.27
CA GLY A 203 4.30 -1.89 6.24
C GLY A 203 5.52 -1.20 5.64
N GLU A 204 5.46 -0.88 4.33
CA GLU A 204 6.56 -0.26 3.61
C GLU A 204 6.72 1.23 3.91
N TYR A 205 5.60 1.90 4.27
CA TYR A 205 5.55 3.35 4.49
C TYR A 205 5.42 3.75 5.96
N SER A 206 5.40 2.79 6.89
CA SER A 206 5.13 3.03 8.31
C SER A 206 6.33 3.54 9.12
N HIS A 207 7.47 3.85 8.49
CA HIS A 207 8.65 4.39 9.17
C HIS A 207 8.59 5.92 9.31
N GLU A 208 9.38 6.46 10.25
CA GLU A 208 9.32 7.86 10.65
C GLU A 208 9.58 8.84 9.50
N LYS A 209 10.56 8.55 8.64
CA LYS A 209 10.98 9.43 7.55
C LYS A 209 10.15 9.28 6.26
N SER A 210 9.16 8.37 6.19
CA SER A 210 8.38 8.14 4.97
C SER A 210 7.72 9.42 4.47
N PHE A 211 7.71 9.60 3.16
CA PHE A 211 7.18 10.76 2.44
C PHE A 211 7.81 12.11 2.82
N GLY A 212 8.87 12.15 3.64
CA GLY A 212 9.54 13.39 4.03
C GLY A 212 8.72 14.34 4.90
N VAL A 213 7.60 13.88 5.43
CA VAL A 213 6.69 14.67 6.29
C VAL A 213 7.06 14.50 7.75
N THR A 214 7.09 15.61 8.50
CA THR A 214 7.41 15.62 9.93
C THR A 214 6.33 14.92 10.76
N SER A 215 6.69 14.44 11.95
CA SER A 215 5.78 13.76 12.86
C SER A 215 4.61 14.63 13.35
N GLU A 216 4.72 15.95 13.27
CA GLU A 216 3.63 16.88 13.62
C GLU A 216 2.48 16.84 12.62
N LYS A 217 2.79 16.64 11.33
CA LYS A 217 1.81 16.59 10.22
C LYS A 217 1.49 15.15 9.77
N LYS A 218 2.14 14.15 10.39
CA LYS A 218 2.01 12.74 10.05
C LYS A 218 1.63 11.88 11.24
N THR A 219 0.63 11.02 11.07
CA THR A 219 0.27 9.97 12.04
C THR A 219 0.39 8.60 11.40
N VAL A 220 1.07 7.68 12.09
CA VAL A 220 1.15 6.27 11.70
C VAL A 220 0.40 5.42 12.71
N ARG A 221 -0.53 4.58 12.25
CA ARG A 221 -1.28 3.62 13.08
C ARG A 221 -0.95 2.19 12.63
N ARG A 222 -0.31 1.44 13.52
CA ARG A 222 0.07 0.03 13.30
C ARG A 222 -0.98 -0.87 13.91
N LEU A 223 -1.86 -1.41 13.06
CA LEU A 223 -2.96 -2.26 13.50
C LEU A 223 -2.52 -3.72 13.66
N SER A 224 -2.86 -4.32 14.80
CA SER A 224 -2.55 -5.72 15.07
C SER A 224 -3.74 -6.42 15.73
N THR A 225 -4.22 -7.50 15.09
CA THR A 225 -5.22 -8.39 15.70
C THR A 225 -4.58 -9.47 16.58
N ARG A 226 -3.26 -9.67 16.44
CA ARG A 226 -2.50 -10.72 17.14
C ARG A 226 -1.96 -10.26 18.49
N SER A 227 -1.72 -8.97 18.65
CA SER A 227 -1.16 -8.37 19.87
C SER A 227 -2.20 -7.53 20.59
N ASN A 228 -2.14 -7.48 21.93
CA ASN A 228 -2.93 -6.55 22.73
C ASN A 228 -2.36 -5.11 22.71
N LYS A 229 -1.16 -4.93 22.14
CA LYS A 229 -0.54 -3.61 21.90
C LYS A 229 -0.74 -3.22 20.44
N SER A 230 -1.98 -2.86 20.08
CA SER A 230 -2.34 -2.32 18.77
C SER A 230 -2.64 -0.84 18.91
N ASP A 231 -2.27 -0.07 17.89
CA ASP A 231 -2.83 1.27 17.77
C ASP A 231 -4.31 1.18 17.42
N LYS A 232 -5.08 2.18 17.85
CA LYS A 232 -6.49 2.29 17.48
C LYS A 232 -6.68 3.41 16.46
N ILE A 233 -7.63 3.20 15.55
CA ILE A 233 -8.04 4.20 14.57
C ILE A 233 -9.39 4.77 14.95
N PRO A 234 -9.57 6.09 14.88
CA PRO A 234 -10.87 6.73 15.16
C PRO A 234 -11.83 6.47 14.00
N ILE A 235 -13.02 5.97 14.31
CA ILE A 235 -14.10 5.75 13.34
C ILE A 235 -15.38 6.32 13.94
N ASN A 236 -16.15 7.01 13.13
CA ASN A 236 -17.44 7.53 13.53
C ASN A 236 -18.44 6.37 13.64
N ASP A 237 -19.30 6.41 14.66
CA ASP A 237 -20.30 5.39 14.98
C ASP A 237 -21.31 5.16 13.84
N GLU A 238 -21.69 6.21 13.12
CA GLU A 238 -22.60 6.13 11.96
C GLU A 238 -22.09 5.14 10.89
N TYR A 239 -20.77 5.09 10.66
CA TYR A 239 -20.19 4.21 9.64
C TYR A 239 -19.94 2.81 10.18
N ILE A 240 -19.51 2.64 11.43
CA ILE A 240 -19.20 1.31 11.96
C ILE A 240 -20.45 0.49 12.27
N PHE A 241 -21.55 1.15 12.65
CA PHE A 241 -22.83 0.48 12.94
C PHE A 241 -23.80 0.48 11.76
N ASP A 242 -23.30 0.72 10.56
CA ASP A 242 -24.03 0.50 9.32
C ASP A 242 -24.40 -0.98 9.18
N PRO A 243 -25.70 -1.32 9.01
CA PRO A 243 -26.16 -2.72 8.94
C PRO A 243 -25.50 -3.52 7.81
N GLU A 244 -25.23 -2.90 6.67
CA GLU A 244 -24.58 -3.53 5.54
C GLU A 244 -23.13 -3.84 5.85
N ILE A 245 -22.39 -2.89 6.44
CA ILE A 245 -21.01 -3.07 6.85
C ILE A 245 -20.88 -4.19 7.88
N LEU A 246 -21.72 -4.19 8.93
CA LEU A 246 -21.66 -5.23 9.95
C LEU A 246 -22.13 -6.59 9.44
N SER A 247 -23.13 -6.65 8.54
CA SER A 247 -23.55 -7.90 7.92
C SER A 247 -22.42 -8.55 7.13
N MET A 248 -21.66 -7.74 6.40
CA MET A 248 -20.49 -8.20 5.66
C MET A 248 -19.33 -8.59 6.59
N LEU A 249 -19.07 -7.78 7.60
CA LEU A 249 -18.01 -8.04 8.57
C LEU A 249 -18.20 -9.37 9.31
N PHE A 250 -19.45 -9.73 9.59
CA PHE A 250 -19.82 -10.98 10.23
C PHE A 250 -20.00 -12.13 9.23
N ASP A 251 -19.81 -11.91 7.94
CA ASP A 251 -20.07 -12.87 6.88
C ASP A 251 -21.48 -13.48 7.02
N ALA A 252 -22.46 -12.60 7.13
CA ALA A 252 -23.84 -12.98 7.38
C ALA A 252 -24.53 -13.54 6.13
N ARG A 253 -25.23 -14.66 6.26
CA ARG A 253 -25.97 -15.26 5.15
C ARG A 253 -27.20 -14.41 4.78
N PRO A 254 -27.43 -14.13 3.48
CA PRO A 254 -28.47 -13.20 3.02
C PRO A 254 -29.87 -13.54 3.47
N ALA A 255 -30.25 -14.81 3.39
CA ALA A 255 -31.65 -15.23 3.58
C ALA A 255 -32.15 -15.17 5.04
N THR A 256 -31.26 -15.34 6.02
CA THR A 256 -31.66 -15.49 7.42
C THR A 256 -30.89 -14.59 8.38
N GLN A 257 -29.59 -14.43 8.18
CA GLN A 257 -28.71 -13.73 9.11
C GLN A 257 -28.68 -12.22 8.86
N VAL A 258 -28.68 -11.78 7.58
CA VAL A 258 -28.74 -10.36 7.22
C VAL A 258 -30.03 -9.70 7.72
N PRO A 259 -31.24 -10.27 7.53
CA PRO A 259 -32.46 -9.69 8.09
C PRO A 259 -32.42 -9.54 9.62
N PHE A 260 -31.83 -10.51 10.32
CA PHE A 260 -31.66 -10.46 11.78
C PHE A 260 -30.75 -9.27 12.17
N ILE A 261 -29.57 -9.12 11.53
CA ILE A 261 -28.66 -7.99 11.81
C ILE A 261 -29.35 -6.67 11.50
N ASN A 262 -29.99 -6.54 10.33
CA ASN A 262 -30.66 -5.32 9.91
C ASN A 262 -31.75 -4.90 10.90
N SER A 263 -32.58 -5.84 11.36
CA SER A 263 -33.63 -5.55 12.34
C SER A 263 -33.06 -5.11 13.70
N THR A 264 -32.00 -5.77 14.15
CA THR A 264 -31.32 -5.44 15.41
C THR A 264 -30.68 -4.06 15.38
N LEU A 265 -29.93 -3.76 14.30
CA LEU A 265 -29.24 -2.47 14.15
C LEU A 265 -30.21 -1.32 13.86
N LYS A 266 -31.28 -1.59 13.12
CA LYS A 266 -32.35 -0.58 12.95
C LYS A 266 -32.93 -0.18 14.29
N SER A 267 -33.26 -1.18 15.15
CA SER A 267 -33.76 -0.89 16.50
C SER A 267 -32.72 -0.17 17.38
N TYR A 268 -31.43 -0.46 17.20
CA TYR A 268 -30.34 0.24 17.88
C TYR A 268 -30.26 1.70 17.43
N ASN A 269 -30.21 1.95 16.12
CA ASN A 269 -30.05 3.29 15.56
C ASN A 269 -31.26 4.21 15.84
N GLU A 270 -32.48 3.66 15.82
CA GLU A 270 -33.71 4.40 16.16
C GLU A 270 -33.76 4.85 17.62
N LYS A 271 -33.04 4.16 18.51
CA LYS A 271 -33.01 4.45 19.96
C LYS A 271 -31.66 4.95 20.44
N GLN A 272 -30.76 5.28 19.53
CA GLN A 272 -29.45 5.80 19.88
C GLN A 272 -29.60 7.12 20.66
N GLY A 273 -29.02 7.15 21.88
CA GLY A 273 -29.18 8.27 22.82
C GLY A 273 -30.36 8.11 23.81
N ASP A 274 -31.35 7.26 23.56
CA ASP A 274 -32.40 6.89 24.51
C ASP A 274 -32.10 5.53 25.15
N TRP A 275 -31.09 5.49 25.99
CA TRP A 275 -30.65 4.25 26.66
C TRP A 275 -31.68 3.76 27.66
N ASP A 276 -32.45 4.65 28.26
CA ASP A 276 -33.58 4.30 29.12
C ASP A 276 -34.68 3.58 28.34
N GLY A 277 -35.04 4.10 27.17
CA GLY A 277 -35.97 3.45 26.26
C GLY A 277 -35.48 2.07 25.78
N TYR A 278 -34.17 1.94 25.55
CA TYR A 278 -33.57 0.69 25.15
C TYR A 278 -33.53 -0.33 26.33
N ALA A 279 -33.17 0.11 27.53
CA ALA A 279 -33.24 -0.71 28.75
C ALA A 279 -34.64 -1.25 28.96
N ARG A 280 -35.68 -0.41 28.81
CA ARG A 280 -37.10 -0.84 28.86
C ARG A 280 -37.44 -1.90 27.83
N PHE A 281 -36.93 -1.77 26.60
CA PHE A 281 -37.11 -2.77 25.55
C PHE A 281 -36.48 -4.12 25.93
N ILE A 282 -35.21 -4.11 26.40
CA ILE A 282 -34.53 -5.35 26.84
C ILE A 282 -35.24 -5.99 28.03
N ILE A 283 -35.68 -5.20 29.02
CA ILE A 283 -36.48 -5.71 30.17
C ILE A 283 -37.82 -6.30 29.70
N GLY A 284 -38.44 -5.68 28.71
CA GLY A 284 -39.66 -6.24 28.09
C GLY A 284 -39.47 -7.64 27.53
N THR A 285 -38.27 -7.95 26.98
CA THR A 285 -37.96 -9.32 26.52
C THR A 285 -37.87 -10.32 27.67
N LEU A 286 -37.27 -9.92 28.80
CA LEU A 286 -37.21 -10.72 30.01
C LEU A 286 -38.64 -10.99 30.57
N LEU A 287 -39.47 -9.96 30.69
CA LEU A 287 -40.83 -10.07 31.16
C LEU A 287 -41.65 -11.06 30.32
N ASN A 288 -41.52 -10.95 29.02
CA ASN A 288 -42.18 -11.90 28.11
C ASN A 288 -41.72 -13.36 28.35
N LEU A 289 -40.40 -13.59 28.59
CA LEU A 289 -39.87 -14.92 28.90
C LEU A 289 -40.45 -15.49 30.23
N LEU A 290 -40.63 -14.62 31.23
CA LEU A 290 -41.18 -15.01 32.55
C LEU A 290 -42.66 -15.35 32.49
N ILE A 291 -43.46 -14.63 31.73
CA ILE A 291 -44.92 -14.76 31.69
C ILE A 291 -45.35 -15.94 30.81
N THR A 292 -44.54 -16.33 29.83
CA THR A 292 -44.90 -17.40 28.91
C THR A 292 -44.77 -18.78 29.57
N ARG A 293 -45.82 -19.63 29.43
CA ARG A 293 -45.91 -20.96 30.06
C ARG A 293 -45.07 -22.05 29.38
N ASP A 294 -44.37 -21.75 28.33
CA ASP A 294 -43.65 -22.74 27.52
C ASP A 294 -42.36 -23.17 28.22
N THR A 295 -42.29 -24.40 28.69
CA THR A 295 -41.11 -24.99 29.35
C THR A 295 -39.90 -25.07 28.43
N SER A 296 -40.10 -25.07 27.10
CA SER A 296 -39.02 -25.06 26.10
C SER A 296 -38.19 -23.76 26.11
N ARG A 297 -38.67 -22.71 26.78
CA ARG A 297 -38.01 -21.40 26.90
C ARG A 297 -37.23 -21.21 28.20
N GLY A 298 -37.20 -22.21 29.08
CA GLY A 298 -36.40 -22.15 30.33
C GLY A 298 -34.92 -21.91 30.10
N ASP A 299 -34.37 -22.46 29.04
CA ASP A 299 -32.98 -22.23 28.64
C ASP A 299 -32.71 -20.77 28.21
N ALA A 300 -33.67 -20.17 27.49
CA ALA A 300 -33.58 -18.78 27.05
C ALA A 300 -33.59 -17.80 28.24
N LEU A 301 -34.35 -18.07 29.28
CA LEU A 301 -34.35 -17.27 30.52
C LEU A 301 -33.00 -17.35 31.21
N SER A 302 -32.43 -18.54 31.35
CA SER A 302 -31.11 -18.72 31.95
C SER A 302 -29.99 -18.04 31.12
N GLU A 303 -30.08 -18.16 29.80
CA GLU A 303 -29.15 -17.45 28.88
C GLU A 303 -29.25 -15.92 29.04
N TRP A 304 -30.48 -15.39 29.18
CA TRP A 304 -30.73 -13.96 29.36
C TRP A 304 -30.12 -13.46 30.68
N ILE A 305 -30.35 -14.12 31.80
CA ILE A 305 -29.84 -13.76 33.13
C ILE A 305 -28.30 -13.81 33.11
N ASN A 306 -27.71 -14.85 32.54
CA ASN A 306 -26.25 -14.96 32.42
C ASN A 306 -25.65 -13.85 31.55
N LEU A 307 -26.34 -13.44 30.48
CA LEU A 307 -25.93 -12.37 29.62
C LEU A 307 -25.99 -11.01 30.35
N TYR A 308 -27.05 -10.74 31.08
CA TYR A 308 -27.22 -9.55 31.91
C TYR A 308 -26.08 -9.42 32.92
N LYS A 309 -25.80 -10.48 33.72
CA LYS A 309 -24.71 -10.49 34.68
C LYS A 309 -23.35 -10.15 34.07
N LYS A 310 -23.06 -10.72 32.90
CA LYS A 310 -21.83 -10.41 32.18
C LYS A 310 -21.79 -8.98 31.66
N PHE A 311 -22.92 -8.40 31.33
CA PHE A 311 -22.98 -7.04 30.81
C PHE A 311 -22.76 -5.99 31.92
N ILE A 312 -23.39 -6.18 33.10
CA ILE A 312 -23.22 -5.30 34.26
C ILE A 312 -21.99 -5.63 35.10
N ASP A 313 -21.19 -6.65 34.70
CA ASP A 313 -19.98 -7.11 35.38
C ASP A 313 -20.20 -7.51 36.85
N THR A 314 -21.23 -8.33 37.10
CA THR A 314 -21.56 -8.86 38.42
C THR A 314 -21.60 -10.37 38.42
N GLU A 315 -21.16 -10.98 39.51
CA GLU A 315 -21.29 -12.43 39.70
C GLU A 315 -22.67 -12.85 40.25
N ARG A 316 -23.35 -11.96 40.97
CA ARG A 316 -24.65 -12.21 41.60
C ARG A 316 -25.60 -11.04 41.31
N CYS A 317 -26.85 -11.39 41.05
CA CYS A 317 -27.95 -10.44 40.95
C CYS A 317 -29.23 -11.05 41.51
N ASP A 318 -30.22 -10.20 41.81
CA ASP A 318 -31.50 -10.63 42.33
C ASP A 318 -32.23 -11.61 41.41
N LEU A 319 -31.93 -11.58 40.12
CA LEU A 319 -32.47 -12.50 39.12
C LEU A 319 -31.94 -13.95 39.25
N ASP A 320 -30.83 -14.20 39.94
CA ASP A 320 -30.31 -15.56 40.19
C ASP A 320 -31.27 -16.40 41.03
N TYR A 321 -32.15 -15.75 41.75
CA TYR A 321 -33.13 -16.40 42.61
C TYR A 321 -34.53 -16.53 41.95
N ILE A 322 -34.61 -16.32 40.62
CA ILE A 322 -35.83 -16.64 39.89
C ILE A 322 -36.00 -18.14 39.83
N GLY A 323 -37.10 -18.63 40.34
CA GLY A 323 -37.42 -20.05 40.38
C GLY A 323 -38.91 -20.34 40.21
N ALA A 324 -39.24 -21.59 39.95
CA ALA A 324 -40.63 -22.02 39.96
C ALA A 324 -41.24 -21.85 41.37
N GLY A 325 -42.41 -21.24 41.40
CA GLY A 325 -43.25 -21.14 42.60
C GLY A 325 -44.40 -22.15 42.58
N PRO A 326 -45.16 -22.27 43.65
CA PRO A 326 -46.38 -23.08 43.67
C PRO A 326 -47.44 -22.50 42.73
N ASN A 327 -48.38 -23.35 42.29
CA ASN A 327 -49.56 -22.93 41.53
C ASN A 327 -49.30 -22.09 40.28
N ASP A 328 -48.36 -22.55 39.40
CA ASP A 328 -48.05 -21.86 38.14
C ASP A 328 -47.54 -20.41 38.31
N SER A 329 -46.88 -20.14 39.43
CA SER A 329 -46.22 -18.88 39.71
C SER A 329 -44.71 -18.98 39.53
N TYR A 330 -44.05 -17.84 39.46
CA TYR A 330 -42.60 -17.76 39.65
C TYR A 330 -42.28 -16.89 40.87
N ARG A 331 -41.09 -17.05 41.44
CA ARG A 331 -40.64 -16.31 42.62
C ARG A 331 -39.31 -15.62 42.33
N ILE A 332 -39.16 -14.45 42.91
CA ILE A 332 -37.91 -13.68 42.87
C ILE A 332 -37.52 -13.33 44.30
N TYR A 333 -36.27 -13.56 44.67
CA TYR A 333 -35.75 -13.17 45.97
C TYR A 333 -35.38 -11.68 45.94
N ASN A 334 -35.88 -10.91 46.87
CA ASN A 334 -35.52 -9.53 47.06
C ASN A 334 -34.38 -9.44 48.09
N THR A 335 -33.18 -9.06 47.65
CA THR A 335 -31.98 -8.95 48.50
C THR A 335 -32.08 -7.83 49.50
N GLN A 336 -32.87 -6.78 49.23
CA GLN A 336 -33.05 -5.62 50.14
C GLN A 336 -34.00 -5.97 51.32
N THR A 337 -35.09 -6.68 51.06
CA THR A 337 -36.04 -7.08 52.07
C THR A 337 -35.77 -8.48 52.66
N CYS A 338 -34.80 -9.20 52.06
CA CYS A 338 -34.46 -10.59 52.44
C CYS A 338 -35.65 -11.53 52.37
N ASP A 339 -36.57 -11.35 51.44
CA ASP A 339 -37.80 -12.11 51.36
C ASP A 339 -38.11 -12.56 49.92
N TRP A 340 -38.92 -13.63 49.77
CA TRP A 340 -39.36 -14.13 48.49
C TRP A 340 -40.67 -13.45 48.08
N LYS A 341 -40.69 -12.80 46.91
CA LYS A 341 -41.89 -12.29 46.27
C LYS A 341 -42.38 -13.27 45.20
N TYR A 342 -43.66 -13.64 45.27
CA TYR A 342 -44.29 -14.56 44.35
C TYR A 342 -45.14 -13.80 43.34
N PHE A 343 -45.01 -14.18 42.06
CA PHE A 343 -45.76 -13.60 40.95
C PHE A 343 -46.54 -14.69 40.25
N ASN A 344 -47.86 -14.57 40.21
CA ASN A 344 -48.70 -15.43 39.43
C ASN A 344 -48.57 -15.03 37.95
N ARG A 345 -48.38 -15.99 37.06
CA ARG A 345 -48.28 -15.75 35.62
C ARG A 345 -49.54 -15.14 35.01
N ASN A 346 -50.67 -15.25 35.66
CA ASN A 346 -51.95 -14.65 35.27
C ASN A 346 -52.13 -13.20 35.75
N ASP A 347 -51.22 -12.68 36.60
CA ASP A 347 -51.27 -11.29 37.05
C ASP A 347 -51.00 -10.34 35.88
N SER A 348 -51.39 -9.07 36.03
CA SER A 348 -51.20 -8.09 34.98
C SER A 348 -49.67 -7.86 34.69
N ILE A 349 -49.32 -7.73 33.42
CA ILE A 349 -47.96 -7.43 32.99
C ILE A 349 -47.41 -6.18 33.72
N GLU A 350 -48.26 -5.25 34.12
CA GLU A 350 -47.88 -4.04 34.80
C GLU A 350 -47.29 -4.26 36.21
N ILE A 351 -47.82 -5.22 36.97
CA ILE A 351 -47.29 -5.59 38.30
C ILE A 351 -45.92 -6.21 38.18
N HIS A 352 -45.74 -7.11 37.20
CA HIS A 352 -44.45 -7.74 36.91
C HIS A 352 -43.44 -6.72 36.46
N ARG A 353 -43.89 -5.81 35.59
CA ARG A 353 -43.06 -4.74 35.04
C ARG A 353 -42.53 -3.84 36.16
N GLU A 354 -43.39 -3.32 37.03
CA GLU A 354 -42.98 -2.40 38.09
C GLU A 354 -41.91 -3.03 38.99
N TYR A 355 -42.08 -4.29 39.39
CA TYR A 355 -41.10 -4.93 40.24
C TYR A 355 -39.76 -5.15 39.57
N ILE A 356 -39.71 -5.72 38.36
CA ILE A 356 -38.47 -6.01 37.64
C ILE A 356 -37.76 -4.72 37.24
N TYR A 357 -38.49 -3.66 36.86
CA TYR A 357 -37.89 -2.37 36.60
C TYR A 357 -37.14 -1.83 37.82
N ASN A 358 -37.73 -1.92 39.01
CA ASN A 358 -37.11 -1.42 40.25
C ASN A 358 -35.84 -2.20 40.60
N VAL A 359 -35.71 -3.43 40.13
CA VAL A 359 -34.55 -4.30 40.45
C VAL A 359 -33.37 -4.13 39.47
N ILE A 360 -33.62 -3.95 38.17
CA ILE A 360 -32.56 -4.07 37.18
C ILE A 360 -32.46 -2.88 36.22
N PHE A 361 -33.43 -1.96 36.23
CA PHE A 361 -33.50 -0.88 35.25
C PHE A 361 -32.29 0.06 35.32
N ASN A 362 -31.98 0.52 36.54
CA ASN A 362 -30.89 1.50 36.74
C ASN A 362 -29.54 0.90 36.29
N ASP A 363 -29.23 -0.33 36.71
CA ASP A 363 -27.98 -1.00 36.37
C ASP A 363 -27.87 -1.21 34.86
N LEU A 364 -28.97 -1.62 34.21
CA LEU A 364 -28.97 -1.84 32.76
C LEU A 364 -28.87 -0.54 31.97
N SER A 365 -29.59 0.51 32.40
CA SER A 365 -29.50 1.85 31.74
C SER A 365 -28.11 2.45 31.90
N GLU A 366 -27.53 2.36 33.08
CA GLU A 366 -26.18 2.84 33.36
C GLU A 366 -25.13 2.03 32.54
N ALA A 367 -25.25 0.70 32.50
CA ALA A 367 -24.37 -0.13 31.69
C ALA A 367 -24.48 0.17 30.19
N LEU A 368 -25.68 0.45 29.67
CA LEU A 368 -25.89 0.85 28.28
C LEU A 368 -25.29 2.22 27.99
N SER A 369 -25.44 3.19 28.89
CA SER A 369 -24.93 4.55 28.74
C SER A 369 -23.40 4.60 28.78
N ASN A 370 -22.79 3.94 29.76
CA ASN A 370 -21.38 4.07 30.08
C ASN A 370 -20.48 3.05 29.33
N SER A 371 -21.06 2.03 28.69
CA SER A 371 -20.26 1.02 27.97
C SER A 371 -19.67 1.56 26.67
N ASP A 372 -18.48 1.04 26.32
CA ASP A 372 -17.90 1.25 25.01
C ASP A 372 -18.89 0.82 23.90
N PRO A 373 -19.01 1.59 22.80
CA PRO A 373 -19.97 1.30 21.73
C PRO A 373 -19.86 -0.11 21.14
N ILE A 374 -18.61 -0.65 20.97
CA ILE A 374 -18.40 -2.01 20.47
C ILE A 374 -18.88 -3.06 21.48
N ARG A 375 -18.63 -2.84 22.77
CA ARG A 375 -19.15 -3.68 23.85
C ARG A 375 -20.69 -3.62 23.89
N ARG A 376 -21.25 -2.43 23.81
CA ARG A 376 -22.70 -2.18 23.81
C ARG A 376 -23.41 -2.95 22.69
N ILE A 377 -22.97 -2.80 21.45
CA ILE A 377 -23.59 -3.47 20.30
C ILE A 377 -23.47 -5.01 20.40
N ARG A 378 -22.37 -5.52 20.93
CA ARG A 378 -22.21 -6.97 21.19
C ARG A 378 -23.32 -7.52 22.08
N TYR A 379 -23.64 -6.84 23.19
CA TYR A 379 -24.67 -7.28 24.10
C TYR A 379 -26.08 -7.08 23.53
N ILE A 380 -26.31 -5.98 22.82
CA ILE A 380 -27.56 -5.71 22.13
C ILE A 380 -27.89 -6.81 21.12
N ILE A 381 -26.92 -7.20 20.29
CA ILE A 381 -27.10 -8.31 19.33
C ILE A 381 -27.41 -9.62 20.08
N LYS A 382 -26.76 -9.88 21.22
CA LYS A 382 -27.03 -11.10 22.02
C LYS A 382 -28.40 -11.11 22.67
N PHE A 383 -28.84 -9.98 23.22
CA PHE A 383 -30.23 -9.90 23.74
C PHE A 383 -31.25 -10.06 22.63
N SER A 384 -31.03 -9.47 21.46
CA SER A 384 -31.89 -9.66 20.28
C SER A 384 -31.89 -11.12 19.79
N TYR A 385 -30.72 -11.79 19.82
CA TYR A 385 -30.61 -13.21 19.48
C TYR A 385 -31.45 -14.08 20.40
N ILE A 386 -31.35 -13.91 21.75
CA ILE A 386 -32.13 -14.67 22.71
C ILE A 386 -33.63 -14.43 22.48
N HIS A 387 -34.03 -13.19 22.25
CA HIS A 387 -35.42 -12.85 21.95
C HIS A 387 -35.91 -13.55 20.68
N SER A 388 -35.22 -13.40 19.56
CA SER A 388 -35.63 -13.91 18.24
C SER A 388 -35.71 -15.44 18.23
N THR A 389 -34.78 -16.13 18.90
CA THR A 389 -34.77 -17.60 18.98
C THR A 389 -35.82 -18.13 19.94
N ALA A 390 -36.05 -17.47 21.07
CA ALA A 390 -37.08 -17.90 22.05
C ALA A 390 -38.49 -17.81 21.47
N TRP A 391 -38.77 -16.87 20.58
CA TRP A 391 -40.09 -16.73 19.92
C TRP A 391 -40.19 -17.45 18.57
N GLY A 392 -39.15 -18.22 18.18
CA GLY A 392 -39.20 -18.98 16.93
C GLY A 392 -39.21 -18.10 15.67
N GLN A 393 -38.85 -16.81 15.79
CA GLN A 393 -38.74 -15.94 14.64
C GLN A 393 -37.61 -16.40 13.70
N VAL A 394 -36.53 -16.93 14.27
CA VAL A 394 -35.41 -17.54 13.56
C VAL A 394 -34.98 -18.80 14.31
N GLN A 395 -34.64 -19.87 13.58
CA GLN A 395 -34.12 -21.09 14.17
C GLN A 395 -32.73 -20.89 14.75
N LYS A 396 -32.47 -21.45 15.94
CA LYS A 396 -31.19 -21.30 16.66
C LYS A 396 -29.99 -21.76 15.81
N GLU A 397 -30.15 -22.89 15.10
CA GLU A 397 -29.12 -23.48 14.25
C GLU A 397 -28.66 -22.54 13.12
N HIS A 398 -29.52 -21.61 12.68
CA HIS A 398 -29.16 -20.63 11.65
C HIS A 398 -28.34 -19.44 12.20
N LEU A 399 -28.56 -19.06 13.47
CA LEU A 399 -27.92 -17.93 14.09
C LEU A 399 -26.66 -18.28 14.92
N ASP A 400 -26.57 -19.50 15.49
CA ASP A 400 -25.41 -19.91 16.31
C ASP A 400 -24.04 -19.74 15.60
N PRO A 401 -23.90 -20.13 14.32
CA PRO A 401 -22.64 -19.88 13.61
C PRO A 401 -22.34 -18.38 13.43
N LEU A 402 -23.37 -17.55 13.25
CA LEU A 402 -23.23 -16.10 13.16
C LEU A 402 -22.76 -15.52 14.49
N MET A 403 -23.39 -15.92 15.62
CA MET A 403 -23.01 -15.40 16.95
C MET A 403 -21.56 -15.68 17.30
N LYS A 404 -21.03 -16.86 16.92
CA LYS A 404 -19.61 -17.19 17.09
C LYS A 404 -18.70 -16.25 16.27
N ARG A 405 -19.07 -15.95 15.01
CA ARG A 405 -18.32 -15.02 14.17
C ARG A 405 -18.37 -13.60 14.73
N ILE A 406 -19.54 -13.13 15.18
CA ILE A 406 -19.72 -11.81 15.81
C ILE A 406 -18.80 -11.66 17.01
N ASP A 407 -18.73 -12.63 17.90
CA ASP A 407 -17.89 -12.56 19.10
C ASP A 407 -16.40 -12.45 18.77
N VAL A 408 -15.93 -13.18 17.76
CA VAL A 408 -14.52 -13.11 17.31
C VAL A 408 -14.24 -11.76 16.65
N THR A 409 -15.10 -11.35 15.75
CA THR A 409 -14.91 -10.13 14.95
C THR A 409 -14.99 -8.87 15.80
N LEU A 410 -15.99 -8.73 16.68
CA LEU A 410 -16.10 -7.58 17.57
C LEU A 410 -14.94 -7.51 18.58
N ARG A 411 -14.40 -8.64 19.01
CA ARG A 411 -13.18 -8.65 19.84
C ARG A 411 -11.95 -8.16 19.08
N ASP A 412 -11.82 -8.51 17.79
CA ASP A 412 -10.72 -8.05 16.96
C ASP A 412 -10.86 -6.54 16.63
N LEU A 413 -12.11 -6.08 16.39
CA LEU A 413 -12.40 -4.65 16.18
C LEU A 413 -12.07 -3.81 17.41
N ASP A 414 -12.44 -4.26 18.60
CA ASP A 414 -12.17 -3.55 19.86
C ASP A 414 -10.67 -3.27 20.09
N LYS A 415 -9.78 -4.11 19.52
CA LYS A 415 -8.33 -3.90 19.59
C LYS A 415 -7.82 -2.79 18.68
N ILE A 416 -8.50 -2.53 17.56
CA ILE A 416 -7.98 -1.70 16.46
C ILE A 416 -8.81 -0.45 16.18
N ILE A 417 -10.05 -0.37 16.67
CA ILE A 417 -10.95 0.75 16.44
C ILE A 417 -11.27 1.45 17.76
N GLU A 418 -11.33 2.75 17.70
CA GLU A 418 -11.90 3.63 18.72
C GLU A 418 -13.09 4.36 18.11
N VAL A 419 -14.28 4.10 18.63
CA VAL A 419 -15.49 4.76 18.14
C VAL A 419 -15.54 6.18 18.71
N ARG A 420 -15.51 7.17 17.83
CA ARG A 420 -15.58 8.60 18.17
C ARG A 420 -16.57 9.31 17.27
N ASN A 421 -17.28 10.26 17.83
CA ASN A 421 -18.21 11.12 17.07
C ASN A 421 -17.50 12.34 16.43
N ASP A 422 -16.18 12.45 16.62
CA ASP A 422 -15.38 13.54 16.06
C ASP A 422 -15.13 13.29 14.57
N HIS A 423 -15.16 14.36 13.79
CA HIS A 423 -14.81 14.28 12.39
C HIS A 423 -13.30 13.97 12.24
N LEU A 424 -12.93 13.23 11.21
CA LEU A 424 -11.52 13.00 10.81
C LEU A 424 -10.72 14.30 10.59
N GLN A 425 -11.40 15.46 10.66
CA GLN A 425 -10.78 16.79 10.49
C GLN A 425 -9.67 17.08 11.51
N ASP A 426 -9.74 16.49 12.70
CA ASP A 426 -8.76 16.69 13.77
C ASP A 426 -7.52 15.76 13.64
N THR A 427 -7.48 14.91 12.61
CA THR A 427 -6.33 14.07 12.33
C THR A 427 -5.27 14.81 11.52
N CYS A 428 -4.01 14.41 11.66
CA CYS A 428 -2.90 14.94 10.88
C CYS A 428 -3.17 14.92 9.37
N SER A 429 -2.46 15.75 8.62
CA SER A 429 -2.60 15.88 7.18
C SER A 429 -2.27 14.59 6.42
N LEU A 430 -1.25 13.84 6.88
CA LEU A 430 -0.87 12.53 6.36
C LEU A 430 -1.13 11.44 7.41
N PHE A 431 -2.02 10.52 7.10
CA PHE A 431 -2.40 9.40 7.96
C PHE A 431 -2.05 8.07 7.31
N ILE A 432 -1.21 7.27 7.95
CA ILE A 432 -0.74 5.98 7.43
C ILE A 432 -1.30 4.86 8.29
N ILE A 433 -2.00 3.92 7.66
CA ILE A 433 -2.60 2.75 8.29
C ILE A 433 -1.81 1.51 7.87
N ASP A 434 -0.97 1.01 8.77
CA ASP A 434 -0.20 -0.22 8.58
C ASP A 434 -1.07 -1.43 8.97
N LEU A 435 -1.39 -2.25 7.98
CA LEU A 435 -2.22 -3.45 8.10
C LEU A 435 -1.42 -4.76 8.14
N ARG A 436 -0.10 -4.72 8.17
CA ARG A 436 0.78 -5.90 8.07
C ARG A 436 0.40 -7.01 9.07
N ASN A 437 0.10 -6.64 10.32
CA ASN A 437 -0.22 -7.56 11.41
C ASN A 437 -1.72 -7.77 11.64
N ALA A 438 -2.57 -7.24 10.78
CA ALA A 438 -4.02 -7.45 10.82
C ALA A 438 -4.42 -8.77 10.14
N ASN A 439 -5.52 -9.39 10.58
CA ASN A 439 -6.09 -10.56 9.91
C ASN A 439 -6.76 -10.17 8.57
N GLN A 440 -7.10 -11.16 7.74
CA GLN A 440 -7.64 -10.92 6.40
C GLN A 440 -8.97 -10.17 6.40
N SER A 441 -9.86 -10.45 7.37
CA SER A 441 -11.15 -9.75 7.46
C SER A 441 -10.96 -8.27 7.72
N ILE A 442 -10.05 -7.92 8.62
CA ILE A 442 -9.69 -6.53 8.94
C ILE A 442 -8.99 -5.84 7.77
N LYS A 443 -8.05 -6.54 7.10
CA LYS A 443 -7.37 -6.02 5.90
C LYS A 443 -8.33 -5.63 4.78
N ARG A 444 -9.45 -6.31 4.66
CA ARG A 444 -10.48 -6.01 3.65
C ARG A 444 -11.45 -4.92 4.12
N MET A 445 -11.84 -4.95 5.39
CA MET A 445 -12.85 -4.04 5.95
C MET A 445 -12.33 -2.62 6.16
N ILE A 446 -11.16 -2.45 6.78
CA ILE A 446 -10.65 -1.13 7.16
C ILE A 446 -10.53 -0.17 5.96
N PRO A 447 -9.93 -0.58 4.82
CA PRO A 447 -9.83 0.31 3.67
C PRO A 447 -11.19 0.74 3.10
N MET A 448 -12.16 -0.19 3.07
CA MET A 448 -13.51 0.11 2.61
C MET A 448 -14.23 1.08 3.56
N LEU A 449 -14.15 0.82 4.85
CA LEU A 449 -14.77 1.65 5.87
C LEU A 449 -14.21 3.08 5.83
N PHE A 450 -12.88 3.21 5.73
CA PHE A 450 -12.22 4.49 5.57
C PHE A 450 -12.60 5.20 4.28
N ALA A 451 -12.64 4.48 3.16
CA ALA A 451 -13.05 5.02 1.88
C ALA A 451 -14.47 5.59 1.95
N LYS A 452 -15.43 4.82 2.51
CA LYS A 452 -16.83 5.25 2.67
C LYS A 452 -16.94 6.47 3.59
N MET A 453 -16.26 6.45 4.73
CA MET A 453 -16.27 7.53 5.72
C MET A 453 -15.71 8.83 5.13
N MET A 454 -14.49 8.78 4.58
CA MET A 454 -13.85 9.95 3.99
C MET A 454 -14.63 10.52 2.81
N TYR A 455 -15.15 9.65 1.96
CA TYR A 455 -15.94 10.08 0.81
C TYR A 455 -17.25 10.74 1.25
N GLY A 456 -17.92 10.18 2.27
CA GLY A 456 -19.11 10.78 2.88
C GLY A 456 -18.83 12.15 3.47
N GLU A 457 -17.76 12.30 4.25
CA GLU A 457 -17.33 13.59 4.80
C GLU A 457 -16.97 14.59 3.70
N GLN A 458 -16.30 14.14 2.63
CA GLN A 458 -15.93 15.01 1.52
C GLN A 458 -17.14 15.50 0.72
N LYS A 459 -18.16 14.63 0.53
CA LYS A 459 -19.46 15.03 -0.07
C LYS A 459 -20.11 16.16 0.71
N ASN A 460 -20.08 16.10 2.04
CA ASN A 460 -20.68 17.10 2.93
C ASN A 460 -19.94 18.45 2.92
N LYS A 461 -18.64 18.46 2.53
CA LYS A 461 -17.77 19.65 2.46
C LYS A 461 -17.81 20.37 1.11
N LYS A 462 -18.78 20.10 0.26
CA LYS A 462 -18.86 20.63 -1.09
C LYS A 462 -18.63 22.16 -1.12
N GLY A 463 -17.57 22.60 -1.83
CA GLY A 463 -17.20 24.01 -1.96
C GLY A 463 -16.20 24.55 -0.95
N SER A 464 -15.66 23.74 -0.02
CA SER A 464 -14.68 24.18 0.98
C SER A 464 -13.26 24.40 0.44
N GLY A 465 -12.98 23.99 -0.81
CA GLY A 465 -11.64 24.03 -1.41
C GLY A 465 -10.67 22.94 -0.87
N SER A 466 -11.11 22.12 0.08
CA SER A 466 -10.31 21.00 0.61
C SER A 466 -10.42 19.74 -0.26
N THR A 467 -9.34 18.95 -0.33
CA THR A 467 -9.34 17.69 -1.07
C THR A 467 -8.94 16.52 -0.16
N SER A 468 -9.31 15.31 -0.59
CA SER A 468 -8.96 14.07 0.08
C SER A 468 -8.33 13.08 -0.89
N HIS A 469 -7.19 12.50 -0.52
CA HIS A 469 -6.43 11.57 -1.31
C HIS A 469 -6.31 10.24 -0.57
N LEU A 470 -6.93 9.19 -1.11
CA LEU A 470 -6.80 7.83 -0.58
C LEU A 470 -5.82 7.04 -1.45
N ILE A 471 -4.73 6.64 -0.84
CA ILE A 471 -3.62 5.94 -1.46
C ILE A 471 -3.65 4.50 -0.96
N ILE A 472 -3.83 3.54 -1.87
CA ILE A 472 -3.94 2.13 -1.54
C ILE A 472 -2.82 1.38 -2.22
N ASP A 473 -1.87 0.90 -1.42
CA ASP A 473 -0.87 -0.04 -1.92
C ASP A 473 -1.45 -1.46 -1.93
N GLU A 474 -1.00 -2.30 -2.86
CA GLU A 474 -1.52 -3.64 -3.11
C GLU A 474 -3.06 -3.71 -3.22
N ALA A 475 -3.62 -2.80 -4.01
CA ALA A 475 -5.07 -2.59 -4.16
C ALA A 475 -5.85 -3.84 -4.60
N HIS A 476 -5.20 -4.82 -5.25
CA HIS A 476 -5.81 -6.11 -5.60
C HIS A 476 -6.32 -6.90 -4.39
N ASN A 477 -5.79 -6.66 -3.19
CA ASN A 477 -6.29 -7.29 -1.96
C ASN A 477 -7.72 -6.86 -1.60
N ILE A 478 -8.13 -5.67 -2.06
CA ILE A 478 -9.46 -5.10 -1.77
C ILE A 478 -10.33 -5.13 -3.02
N LEU A 479 -9.77 -4.80 -4.18
CA LEU A 479 -10.54 -4.54 -5.41
C LEU A 479 -10.63 -5.74 -6.34
N ASN A 480 -10.31 -6.95 -5.84
CA ASN A 480 -10.34 -8.19 -6.61
C ASN A 480 -11.78 -8.55 -7.02
N ALA A 481 -12.00 -8.65 -8.34
CA ALA A 481 -13.28 -9.05 -8.94
C ALA A 481 -13.50 -10.58 -8.94
N ASN A 482 -12.42 -11.39 -8.79
CA ASN A 482 -12.44 -12.84 -9.00
C ASN A 482 -12.38 -13.69 -7.71
N SER A 483 -12.41 -13.09 -6.51
CA SER A 483 -12.27 -13.85 -5.26
C SER A 483 -13.49 -14.72 -4.98
N GLY A 484 -13.45 -15.98 -5.41
CA GLY A 484 -14.51 -16.98 -5.19
C GLY A 484 -14.61 -17.54 -3.77
N GLU A 485 -13.85 -17.02 -2.80
CA GLU A 485 -13.81 -17.52 -1.42
C GLU A 485 -14.78 -16.81 -0.46
N LEU A 486 -15.41 -15.73 -0.86
CA LEU A 486 -16.36 -14.95 -0.08
C LEU A 486 -17.70 -14.90 -0.79
N GLY A 487 -18.79 -14.97 -0.02
CA GLY A 487 -20.14 -14.89 -0.57
C GLY A 487 -20.30 -13.65 -1.48
N ASP A 488 -21.02 -13.80 -2.58
CA ASP A 488 -21.14 -12.82 -3.67
C ASP A 488 -21.53 -11.40 -3.19
N HIS A 489 -22.31 -11.29 -2.12
CA HIS A 489 -22.77 -10.00 -1.57
C HIS A 489 -21.67 -9.11 -0.97
N TRP A 490 -20.69 -9.72 -0.30
CA TRP A 490 -19.55 -8.96 0.25
C TRP A 490 -18.71 -8.33 -0.84
N ARG A 491 -18.46 -9.10 -1.92
CA ARG A 491 -17.71 -8.63 -3.08
C ARG A 491 -18.42 -7.48 -3.77
N ASP A 492 -19.72 -7.62 -4.01
CA ASP A 492 -20.51 -6.65 -4.75
C ASP A 492 -20.55 -5.30 -4.03
N TYR A 493 -20.88 -5.27 -2.75
CA TYR A 493 -20.91 -4.01 -1.98
C TYR A 493 -19.56 -3.31 -1.89
N ARG A 494 -18.48 -4.05 -1.67
CA ARG A 494 -17.12 -3.49 -1.61
C ARG A 494 -16.76 -2.83 -2.94
N LEU A 495 -17.02 -3.51 -4.04
CA LEU A 495 -16.79 -2.97 -5.37
C LEU A 495 -17.68 -1.76 -5.64
N ASP A 496 -18.95 -1.79 -5.25
CA ASP A 496 -19.90 -0.68 -5.42
C ASP A 496 -19.41 0.59 -4.74
N VAL A 497 -18.90 0.52 -3.50
CA VAL A 497 -18.33 1.68 -2.80
C VAL A 497 -17.16 2.28 -3.59
N PHE A 498 -16.20 1.47 -4.03
CA PHE A 498 -15.05 1.99 -4.77
C PHE A 498 -15.41 2.40 -6.21
N GLU A 499 -16.38 1.74 -6.85
CA GLU A 499 -16.89 2.13 -8.16
C GLU A 499 -17.66 3.46 -8.10
N GLU A 500 -18.43 3.73 -7.05
CA GLU A 500 -19.03 5.05 -6.83
C GLU A 500 -17.94 6.11 -6.68
N ILE A 501 -16.95 5.86 -5.81
CA ILE A 501 -15.86 6.79 -5.55
C ILE A 501 -15.08 7.11 -6.83
N ILE A 502 -14.71 6.10 -7.63
CA ILE A 502 -13.90 6.35 -8.84
C ILE A 502 -14.69 7.05 -9.95
N LYS A 503 -16.00 6.83 -10.02
CA LYS A 503 -16.88 7.49 -11.01
C LYS A 503 -17.20 8.94 -10.62
N GLU A 504 -17.37 9.23 -9.34
CA GLU A 504 -17.91 10.52 -8.89
C GLU A 504 -16.96 11.33 -7.99
N GLY A 505 -15.95 10.71 -7.39
CA GLY A 505 -15.09 11.32 -6.39
C GLY A 505 -14.47 12.65 -6.82
N ARG A 506 -14.03 12.76 -8.08
CA ARG A 506 -13.46 13.99 -8.66
C ARG A 506 -14.37 15.22 -8.49
N LYS A 507 -15.67 15.06 -8.59
CA LYS A 507 -16.64 16.16 -8.45
C LYS A 507 -16.65 16.75 -7.03
N PHE A 508 -16.21 15.95 -6.07
CA PHE A 508 -16.18 16.31 -4.65
C PHE A 508 -14.76 16.56 -4.13
N GLY A 509 -13.73 16.49 -4.99
CA GLY A 509 -12.33 16.62 -4.58
C GLY A 509 -11.79 15.39 -3.85
N PHE A 510 -12.33 14.21 -4.18
CA PHE A 510 -11.84 12.93 -3.64
C PHE A 510 -11.11 12.13 -4.71
N TYR A 511 -9.85 11.78 -4.44
CA TYR A 511 -8.97 11.15 -5.42
C TYR A 511 -8.40 9.84 -4.90
N LEU A 512 -8.33 8.84 -5.79
CA LEU A 512 -7.74 7.52 -5.51
C LEU A 512 -6.38 7.38 -6.19
N THR A 513 -5.41 6.86 -5.46
CA THR A 513 -4.16 6.35 -6.02
C THR A 513 -4.05 4.87 -5.68
N LEU A 514 -4.03 4.02 -6.71
CA LEU A 514 -4.05 2.58 -6.59
C LEU A 514 -2.71 2.01 -7.07
N SER A 515 -2.00 1.28 -6.21
CA SER A 515 -0.81 0.52 -6.57
C SER A 515 -1.13 -0.98 -6.56
N SER A 516 -0.72 -1.72 -7.58
CA SER A 516 -0.95 -3.17 -7.65
C SER A 516 0.08 -3.90 -8.51
N GLN A 517 0.45 -5.09 -8.06
CA GLN A 517 1.24 -6.04 -8.87
C GLN A 517 0.38 -6.93 -9.77
N ARG A 518 -0.95 -6.91 -9.59
CA ARG A 518 -1.93 -7.73 -10.33
C ARG A 518 -3.10 -6.86 -10.81
N PRO A 519 -2.90 -6.00 -11.82
CA PRO A 519 -3.98 -5.16 -12.32
C PRO A 519 -5.16 -5.96 -12.90
N ALA A 520 -4.93 -7.16 -13.43
CA ALA A 520 -6.00 -8.03 -13.95
C ALA A 520 -6.96 -8.55 -12.85
N ASP A 521 -6.54 -8.58 -11.60
CA ASP A 521 -7.40 -8.98 -10.50
C ASP A 521 -8.36 -7.84 -10.07
N ILE A 522 -8.04 -6.58 -10.37
CA ILE A 522 -8.87 -5.42 -10.05
C ILE A 522 -10.06 -5.36 -10.99
N SER A 523 -11.23 -4.87 -10.47
CA SER A 523 -12.41 -4.67 -11.30
C SER A 523 -12.09 -3.85 -12.56
N PRO A 524 -12.43 -4.35 -13.76
CA PRO A 524 -12.23 -3.62 -15.01
C PRO A 524 -12.90 -2.25 -15.02
N THR A 525 -14.05 -2.11 -14.36
CA THR A 525 -14.74 -0.83 -14.19
C THR A 525 -13.85 0.17 -13.47
N ILE A 526 -13.18 -0.24 -12.40
CA ILE A 526 -12.29 0.63 -11.62
C ILE A 526 -11.08 1.02 -12.47
N VAL A 527 -10.38 0.03 -13.07
CA VAL A 527 -9.17 0.31 -13.84
C VAL A 527 -9.46 1.24 -15.03
N SER A 528 -10.60 1.06 -15.73
CA SER A 528 -10.97 1.91 -16.87
C SER A 528 -11.27 3.38 -16.53
N GLN A 529 -11.53 3.70 -15.28
CA GLN A 529 -11.80 5.06 -14.79
C GLN A 529 -10.55 5.76 -14.23
N ILE A 530 -9.42 5.08 -14.16
CA ILE A 530 -8.15 5.71 -13.83
C ILE A 530 -7.74 6.64 -14.97
N HIS A 531 -7.21 7.81 -14.63
CA HIS A 531 -6.88 8.85 -15.60
C HIS A 531 -5.42 8.86 -15.99
N ASN A 532 -4.52 8.57 -15.02
CA ASN A 532 -3.09 8.59 -15.23
C ASN A 532 -2.46 7.30 -14.69
N TYR A 533 -1.57 6.73 -15.47
CA TYR A 533 -0.96 5.43 -15.21
C TYR A 533 0.55 5.52 -15.20
N PHE A 534 1.15 4.85 -14.24
CA PHE A 534 2.58 4.55 -14.15
C PHE A 534 2.73 3.04 -14.27
N ILE A 535 3.18 2.56 -15.42
CA ILE A 535 3.23 1.14 -15.75
C ILE A 535 4.68 0.69 -15.74
N HIS A 536 5.07 -0.01 -14.70
CA HIS A 536 6.34 -0.72 -14.62
C HIS A 536 6.27 -2.05 -15.34
N ARG A 537 7.39 -2.78 -15.34
CA ARG A 537 7.46 -4.12 -15.93
C ARG A 537 6.31 -5.02 -15.48
N LEU A 538 5.58 -5.54 -16.45
CA LEU A 538 4.55 -6.58 -16.31
C LEU A 538 4.90 -7.73 -17.25
N VAL A 539 4.79 -8.97 -16.78
CA VAL A 539 5.16 -10.18 -17.55
C VAL A 539 3.98 -11.10 -17.75
N ASN A 540 2.97 -11.03 -16.89
CA ASN A 540 1.79 -11.89 -16.97
C ASN A 540 0.86 -11.45 -18.13
N ASP A 541 0.50 -12.38 -19.01
CA ASP A 541 -0.37 -12.12 -20.16
C ASP A 541 -1.75 -11.55 -19.77
N LEU A 542 -2.32 -11.97 -18.63
CA LEU A 542 -3.62 -11.46 -18.18
C LEU A 542 -3.52 -9.99 -17.81
N ASP A 543 -2.45 -9.61 -17.09
CA ASP A 543 -2.19 -8.23 -16.70
C ASP A 543 -1.93 -7.36 -17.93
N LEU A 544 -1.14 -7.85 -18.88
CA LEU A 544 -0.86 -7.14 -20.12
C LEU A 544 -2.13 -6.93 -20.96
N ARG A 545 -2.96 -7.95 -21.14
CA ARG A 545 -4.24 -7.81 -21.88
C ARG A 545 -5.20 -6.85 -21.19
N MET A 546 -5.22 -6.82 -19.87
CA MET A 546 -6.04 -5.88 -19.10
C MET A 546 -5.60 -4.43 -19.40
N ILE A 547 -4.30 -4.17 -19.33
CA ILE A 547 -3.70 -2.87 -19.65
C ILE A 547 -4.01 -2.46 -21.11
N GLU A 548 -3.83 -3.35 -22.08
CA GLU A 548 -4.12 -3.10 -23.49
C GLU A 548 -5.58 -2.68 -23.72
N ARG A 549 -6.52 -3.33 -23.04
CA ARG A 549 -7.96 -3.05 -23.19
C ARG A 549 -8.40 -1.75 -22.51
N THR A 550 -7.76 -1.38 -21.42
CA THR A 550 -8.17 -0.24 -20.59
C THR A 550 -7.47 1.06 -20.97
N MET A 551 -6.37 0.99 -21.73
CA MET A 551 -5.54 2.15 -22.08
C MET A 551 -5.45 2.37 -23.59
N PRO A 552 -6.45 2.94 -24.23
CA PRO A 552 -6.45 3.17 -25.67
C PRO A 552 -5.38 4.18 -26.14
N THR A 553 -4.79 4.93 -25.21
CA THR A 553 -3.72 5.91 -25.48
C THR A 553 -2.36 5.24 -25.70
N LEU A 554 -2.19 3.98 -25.32
CA LEU A 554 -0.95 3.24 -25.48
C LEU A 554 -0.92 2.56 -26.85
N ASP A 555 0.01 2.96 -27.71
CA ASP A 555 0.21 2.29 -28.98
C ASP A 555 0.87 0.91 -28.80
N ARG A 556 0.71 0.03 -29.80
CA ARG A 556 1.21 -1.34 -29.71
C ARG A 556 2.73 -1.41 -29.52
N ALA A 557 3.48 -0.52 -30.15
CA ALA A 557 4.94 -0.49 -30.00
C ALA A 557 5.37 -0.10 -28.60
N SER A 558 4.64 0.85 -27.97
CA SER A 558 4.84 1.22 -26.55
C SER A 558 4.44 0.08 -25.62
N PHE A 559 3.37 -0.66 -25.97
CA PHE A 559 2.90 -1.80 -25.19
C PHE A 559 3.92 -2.96 -25.17
N ASP A 560 4.50 -3.28 -26.34
CA ASP A 560 5.48 -4.37 -26.49
C ASP A 560 6.78 -4.14 -25.68
N VAL A 561 7.04 -2.92 -25.24
CA VAL A 561 8.20 -2.57 -24.39
C VAL A 561 7.96 -2.89 -22.91
N ILE A 562 6.70 -2.89 -22.44
CA ILE A 562 6.38 -3.08 -21.01
C ILE A 562 7.03 -4.32 -20.39
N PRO A 563 7.01 -5.51 -21.03
CA PRO A 563 7.64 -6.71 -20.47
C PRO A 563 9.16 -6.62 -20.33
N THR A 564 9.79 -5.72 -21.09
CA THR A 564 11.26 -5.60 -21.16
C THR A 564 11.83 -4.49 -20.27
N LEU A 565 10.96 -3.69 -19.62
CA LEU A 565 11.38 -2.61 -18.74
C LEU A 565 12.26 -3.12 -17.60
N GLY A 566 13.27 -2.34 -17.24
CA GLY A 566 14.17 -2.57 -16.12
C GLY A 566 13.57 -2.15 -14.77
N LYS A 567 14.34 -2.35 -13.71
CA LYS A 567 13.97 -1.90 -12.35
C LYS A 567 13.99 -0.37 -12.31
N GLY A 568 12.89 0.23 -11.86
CA GLY A 568 12.74 1.69 -11.79
C GLY A 568 12.25 2.32 -13.08
N GLU A 569 12.24 1.59 -14.21
CA GLU A 569 11.70 2.08 -15.47
C GLU A 569 10.17 1.94 -15.49
N CYS A 570 9.50 2.90 -16.09
CA CYS A 570 8.05 2.84 -16.30
C CYS A 570 7.60 3.62 -17.53
N VAL A 571 6.41 3.29 -18.00
CA VAL A 571 5.67 4.06 -18.99
C VAL A 571 4.64 4.92 -18.25
N VAL A 572 4.73 6.23 -18.39
CA VAL A 572 3.74 7.18 -17.87
C VAL A 572 2.79 7.57 -18.98
N THR A 573 1.49 7.37 -18.77
CA THR A 573 0.46 7.69 -19.78
C THR A 573 -0.85 8.10 -19.13
N GLY A 574 -1.70 8.75 -19.87
CA GLY A 574 -3.02 9.18 -19.40
C GLY A 574 -3.39 10.59 -19.83
N THR A 575 -4.35 11.19 -19.13
CA THR A 575 -4.89 12.52 -19.49
C THR A 575 -3.94 13.69 -19.21
N ALA A 576 -2.91 13.46 -18.39
CA ALA A 576 -1.91 14.47 -18.06
C ALA A 576 -0.91 14.70 -19.20
N PHE A 577 -0.72 13.70 -20.06
CA PHE A 577 0.27 13.70 -21.14
C PHE A 577 -0.37 13.53 -22.49
N SER A 578 0.18 14.20 -23.49
CA SER A 578 -0.26 14.05 -24.89
C SER A 578 0.23 12.73 -25.50
N LEU A 579 1.34 12.20 -25.02
CA LEU A 579 2.00 10.98 -25.49
C LEU A 579 2.48 10.15 -24.30
N PRO A 580 2.58 8.80 -24.45
CA PRO A 580 3.25 7.97 -23.45
C PRO A 580 4.73 8.39 -23.27
N VAL A 581 5.15 8.55 -22.02
CA VAL A 581 6.52 8.92 -21.64
C VAL A 581 7.21 7.71 -21.04
N PHE A 582 8.34 7.32 -21.56
CA PHE A 582 9.18 6.28 -21.00
C PHE A 582 10.19 6.92 -20.05
N THR A 583 10.12 6.59 -18.79
CA THR A 583 10.94 7.25 -17.78
C THR A 583 11.61 6.30 -16.82
N ILE A 584 12.79 6.66 -16.34
CA ILE A 584 13.47 6.08 -15.20
C ILE A 584 13.11 6.97 -14.01
N ILE A 585 12.42 6.42 -13.03
CA ILE A 585 12.04 7.16 -11.83
C ILE A 585 13.29 7.47 -10.99
N ASP A 586 13.40 8.71 -10.54
CA ASP A 586 14.51 9.16 -9.70
C ASP A 586 14.72 8.25 -8.49
N TRP A 587 15.97 7.88 -8.28
CA TRP A 587 16.42 7.11 -7.14
C TRP A 587 17.57 7.87 -6.45
N ASP A 588 17.33 8.33 -5.23
CA ASP A 588 18.34 8.98 -4.40
C ASP A 588 18.49 8.25 -3.08
N GLU A 589 19.71 7.82 -2.75
CA GLU A 589 20.00 7.12 -1.50
C GLU A 589 19.86 8.00 -0.26
N SER A 590 19.99 9.30 -0.41
CA SER A 590 19.83 10.27 0.68
C SER A 590 18.38 10.55 1.04
N ASP A 591 17.44 10.29 0.11
CA ASP A 591 16.02 10.52 0.30
C ASP A 591 15.34 9.41 1.12
N PRO A 592 14.27 9.74 1.85
CA PRO A 592 13.39 8.73 2.45
C PRO A 592 12.88 7.75 1.40
N ARG A 593 12.82 6.46 1.75
CA ARG A 593 12.43 5.37 0.83
C ARG A 593 11.40 4.44 1.49
N PRO A 594 10.54 3.76 0.71
CA PRO A 594 9.74 2.68 1.24
C PRO A 594 10.64 1.51 1.69
N HIS A 595 10.25 0.80 2.73
CA HIS A 595 10.96 -0.40 3.21
C HIS A 595 10.52 -1.62 2.39
N SER A 596 10.85 -1.62 1.11
CA SER A 596 10.51 -2.68 0.15
C SER A 596 11.72 -3.49 -0.34
N ASP A 597 12.90 -3.30 0.29
CA ASP A 597 14.12 -3.97 -0.13
C ASP A 597 14.09 -5.46 0.20
N ASP A 598 14.48 -6.27 -0.77
CA ASP A 598 14.67 -7.70 -0.57
C ASP A 598 15.78 -7.99 0.43
N LEU A 599 15.57 -9.00 1.27
CA LEU A 599 16.60 -9.47 2.19
C LEU A 599 17.77 -10.06 1.39
N VAL A 600 18.93 -9.41 1.47
CA VAL A 600 20.17 -9.98 0.93
C VAL A 600 20.67 -11.05 1.90
N LEU A 601 20.31 -12.31 1.62
CA LEU A 601 20.60 -13.43 2.52
C LEU A 601 22.10 -13.56 2.82
N THR A 602 22.94 -13.34 1.79
CA THR A 602 24.40 -13.37 1.97
C THR A 602 24.86 -12.33 2.98
N HIS A 603 24.31 -11.10 2.95
CA HIS A 603 24.64 -10.08 3.95
C HIS A 603 24.10 -10.41 5.35
N LEU A 604 22.95 -11.10 5.44
CA LEU A 604 22.42 -11.54 6.73
C LEU A 604 23.26 -12.64 7.34
N TRP A 605 23.66 -13.61 6.54
CA TRP A 605 24.51 -14.72 7.00
C TRP A 605 25.89 -14.21 7.41
N VAL A 606 26.52 -13.40 6.59
CA VAL A 606 27.82 -12.77 6.86
C VAL A 606 27.73 -11.86 8.10
N LYS A 607 26.67 -11.07 8.26
CA LYS A 607 26.47 -10.26 9.49
C LYS A 607 26.28 -11.10 10.76
N ALA A 608 25.73 -12.30 10.67
CA ALA A 608 25.64 -13.21 11.81
C ALA A 608 27.02 -13.72 12.21
N GLU A 609 27.82 -14.18 11.26
CA GLU A 609 29.22 -14.60 11.47
C GLU A 609 30.09 -13.46 12.00
N TYR A 610 29.94 -12.24 11.48
CA TYR A 610 30.68 -11.06 11.92
C TYR A 610 30.38 -10.68 13.38
N LYS A 611 29.09 -10.77 13.78
CA LYS A 611 28.70 -10.54 15.18
C LYS A 611 29.24 -11.61 16.10
N GLU A 612 29.22 -12.86 15.66
CA GLU A 612 29.75 -13.98 16.43
C GLU A 612 31.27 -13.87 16.60
N ALA A 613 32.00 -13.56 15.51
CA ALA A 613 33.45 -13.30 15.58
C ALA A 613 33.77 -12.12 16.51
N LEU A 614 33.01 -11.03 16.46
CA LEU A 614 33.22 -9.88 17.35
C LEU A 614 32.96 -10.22 18.83
N ASN A 615 31.89 -10.98 19.12
CA ASN A 615 31.60 -11.40 20.46
C ASN A 615 32.73 -12.33 21.01
N LYS A 616 33.13 -13.29 20.17
CA LYS A 616 34.21 -14.22 20.51
C LYS A 616 35.53 -13.50 20.74
N ALA A 617 35.85 -12.49 19.96
CA ALA A 617 37.01 -11.63 20.12
C ALA A 617 36.99 -10.86 21.47
N LYS A 618 35.82 -10.32 21.85
CA LYS A 618 35.65 -9.61 23.13
C LYS A 618 35.78 -10.51 24.34
N ASP A 619 35.33 -11.76 24.23
CA ASP A 619 35.34 -12.75 25.30
C ASP A 619 36.69 -13.47 25.42
N HIS A 620 37.69 -13.14 24.59
CA HIS A 620 39.00 -13.77 24.64
C HIS A 620 39.70 -13.49 25.96
N PRO A 621 40.18 -14.53 26.69
CA PRO A 621 40.76 -14.38 28.04
C PRO A 621 41.97 -13.43 28.11
N HIS A 622 42.71 -13.36 27.02
CA HIS A 622 43.94 -12.54 26.95
C HIS A 622 43.78 -11.33 25.99
N VAL A 623 42.58 -10.85 25.78
CA VAL A 623 42.30 -9.73 24.87
C VAL A 623 43.22 -8.51 25.12
N LYS A 624 43.56 -8.23 26.37
CA LYS A 624 44.41 -7.10 26.77
C LYS A 624 45.90 -7.28 26.48
N LYS A 625 46.34 -8.44 26.01
CA LYS A 625 47.72 -8.75 25.69
C LYS A 625 47.94 -9.19 24.25
N MET A 626 46.90 -9.16 23.45
CA MET A 626 46.97 -9.53 22.03
C MET A 626 47.14 -8.32 21.13
N SER A 627 47.87 -8.53 20.05
CA SER A 627 47.94 -7.56 18.94
C SER A 627 46.72 -7.67 18.05
N LYS A 628 46.53 -6.68 17.17
CA LYS A 628 45.50 -6.69 16.15
C LYS A 628 45.60 -7.91 15.21
N GLN A 629 46.85 -8.20 14.76
CA GLN A 629 47.15 -9.35 13.91
C GLN A 629 46.98 -10.68 14.65
N GLY A 630 47.45 -10.76 15.92
CA GLY A 630 47.28 -11.95 16.73
C GLY A 630 45.80 -12.31 16.96
N MET A 631 44.95 -11.34 17.21
CA MET A 631 43.50 -11.55 17.34
C MET A 631 42.88 -12.03 16.04
N HIS A 632 43.25 -11.42 14.90
CA HIS A 632 42.79 -11.87 13.57
C HIS A 632 43.20 -13.33 13.33
N ASN A 633 44.44 -13.69 13.54
CA ASN A 633 44.96 -15.04 13.36
C ASN A 633 44.25 -16.06 14.28
N TRP A 634 43.95 -15.68 15.51
CA TRP A 634 43.24 -16.54 16.45
C TRP A 634 41.80 -16.80 16.00
N LEU A 635 41.12 -15.79 15.46
CA LEU A 635 39.75 -15.95 14.94
C LEU A 635 39.69 -16.84 13.67
N THR A 636 40.73 -16.77 12.84
CA THR A 636 40.78 -17.56 11.59
C THR A 636 41.34 -18.99 11.77
N SER A 637 41.99 -19.27 12.91
CA SER A 637 42.55 -20.61 13.22
C SER A 637 41.55 -21.51 13.96
N GLU A 638 41.85 -22.82 14.00
CA GLU A 638 41.09 -23.75 14.85
C GLU A 638 41.18 -23.37 16.34
N PRO A 639 40.11 -23.51 17.11
CA PRO A 639 38.80 -24.09 16.77
C PRO A 639 37.78 -23.09 16.20
N ASN A 640 38.14 -21.83 15.96
CA ASN A 640 37.17 -20.76 15.62
C ASN A 640 36.77 -20.74 14.14
N LEU A 641 37.74 -20.86 13.22
CA LEU A 641 37.53 -20.99 11.77
C LEU A 641 36.62 -19.94 11.12
N PHE A 642 36.62 -18.71 11.67
CA PHE A 642 35.88 -17.62 11.05
C PHE A 642 36.50 -17.22 9.70
N SER A 643 35.69 -16.70 8.77
CA SER A 643 36.20 -16.14 7.52
C SER A 643 37.17 -14.97 7.79
N PRO A 644 38.20 -14.77 6.95
CA PRO A 644 39.11 -13.64 7.11
C PRO A 644 38.41 -12.28 7.19
N GLU A 645 37.32 -12.12 6.44
CA GLU A 645 36.49 -10.91 6.43
C GLU A 645 35.76 -10.71 7.77
N ALA A 646 35.24 -11.80 8.38
CA ALA A 646 34.58 -11.74 9.69
C ALA A 646 35.59 -11.45 10.79
N ALA A 647 36.80 -12.05 10.74
CA ALA A 647 37.87 -11.80 11.64
C ALA A 647 38.38 -10.34 11.56
N GLN A 648 38.55 -9.83 10.34
CA GLN A 648 38.93 -8.43 10.10
C GLN A 648 37.87 -7.46 10.65
N TYR A 649 36.59 -7.72 10.36
CA TYR A 649 35.50 -6.93 10.89
C TYR A 649 35.50 -6.92 12.44
N ALA A 650 35.69 -8.08 13.06
CA ALA A 650 35.73 -8.19 14.52
C ALA A 650 36.84 -7.32 15.09
N VAL A 651 38.05 -7.43 14.57
CA VAL A 651 39.23 -6.70 15.01
C VAL A 651 39.07 -5.17 14.81
N ASP A 652 38.50 -4.74 13.70
CA ASP A 652 38.30 -3.32 13.41
C ASP A 652 37.17 -2.67 14.26
N ASN A 653 36.22 -3.48 14.74
CA ASN A 653 35.10 -3.01 15.57
C ASN A 653 35.30 -3.28 17.09
N MET A 654 36.42 -3.86 17.47
CA MET A 654 36.82 -3.93 18.89
C MET A 654 37.26 -2.54 19.36
N ARG A 655 36.65 -2.07 20.46
CA ARG A 655 37.10 -0.85 21.16
C ARG A 655 38.25 -1.16 22.11
N VAL A 656 39.41 -1.48 21.55
CA VAL A 656 40.64 -1.83 22.28
C VAL A 656 41.74 -0.83 21.96
N ASP A 657 42.46 -0.41 22.97
CA ASP A 657 43.71 0.36 22.82
C ASP A 657 44.88 -0.61 22.59
N TRP A 658 45.23 -0.80 21.32
CA TRP A 658 46.29 -1.72 20.92
C TRP A 658 47.70 -1.30 21.44
N LYS A 659 47.92 0.01 21.65
CA LYS A 659 49.15 0.51 22.29
C LYS A 659 49.25 0.11 23.78
N ALA A 660 48.11 0.18 24.48
CA ALA A 660 48.02 -0.30 25.85
C ALA A 660 48.23 -1.83 25.93
N ASN A 661 47.68 -2.58 24.97
CA ASN A 661 47.87 -4.03 24.87
C ASN A 661 49.36 -4.38 24.65
N ALA A 662 50.05 -3.65 23.78
CA ALA A 662 51.48 -3.84 23.56
C ALA A 662 52.30 -3.62 24.83
N LEU A 663 51.96 -2.61 25.64
CA LEU A 663 52.60 -2.32 26.92
C LEU A 663 52.34 -3.44 27.92
N GLU A 664 51.12 -3.93 28.06
CA GLU A 664 50.78 -5.06 28.96
C GLU A 664 51.46 -6.38 28.53
N LYS A 665 51.61 -6.59 27.21
CA LYS A 665 52.38 -7.74 26.72
C LYS A 665 53.88 -7.57 27.06
N ALA A 666 54.45 -6.38 26.82
CA ALA A 666 55.83 -6.06 27.09
C ALA A 666 56.20 -6.26 28.59
N LYS A 667 55.35 -5.86 29.54
CA LYS A 667 55.50 -6.07 30.97
C LYS A 667 55.60 -7.56 31.37
N SER A 668 55.05 -8.44 30.53
CA SER A 668 55.10 -9.89 30.77
C SER A 668 56.29 -10.58 30.11
N CYS A 669 57.11 -9.84 29.38
CA CYS A 669 58.34 -10.35 28.74
C CYS A 669 59.57 -10.09 29.63
N HIS A 670 60.55 -10.96 29.55
CA HIS A 670 61.85 -10.82 30.26
C HIS A 670 62.94 -10.66 29.20
N GLY A 671 63.83 -9.67 29.36
CA GLY A 671 64.93 -9.40 28.42
C GLY A 671 65.28 -7.93 28.34
N THR A 672 66.25 -7.61 27.47
CA THR A 672 66.62 -6.21 27.19
C THR A 672 65.51 -5.51 26.38
N PRO A 673 65.45 -4.18 26.40
CA PRO A 673 64.46 -3.42 25.59
C PRO A 673 64.46 -3.80 24.10
N GLU A 674 65.65 -4.10 23.53
CA GLU A 674 65.78 -4.50 22.12
C GLU A 674 65.23 -5.91 21.89
N GLU A 675 65.42 -6.84 22.82
CA GLU A 675 64.87 -8.19 22.76
C GLU A 675 63.33 -8.17 22.87
N ILE A 676 62.81 -7.37 23.81
CA ILE A 676 61.36 -7.19 23.96
C ILE A 676 60.73 -6.56 22.71
N TYR A 677 61.38 -5.53 22.14
CA TYR A 677 60.91 -4.92 20.89
C TYR A 677 60.86 -5.95 19.77
N SER A 678 61.93 -6.71 19.57
CA SER A 678 62.02 -7.75 18.55
C SER A 678 60.97 -8.84 18.71
N HIS A 679 60.67 -9.24 19.96
CA HIS A 679 59.62 -10.18 20.26
C HIS A 679 58.21 -9.63 19.96
N LEU A 680 57.94 -8.39 20.27
CA LEU A 680 56.61 -7.77 20.00
C LEU A 680 56.30 -7.65 18.52
N ILE A 681 57.29 -7.38 17.67
CA ILE A 681 57.10 -7.25 16.21
C ILE A 681 57.22 -8.60 15.48
N SER A 682 57.52 -9.70 16.17
CA SER A 682 57.60 -11.03 15.54
C SER A 682 56.26 -11.45 14.94
N ASP A 683 56.29 -12.31 13.91
CA ASP A 683 55.09 -12.84 13.23
C ASP A 683 54.13 -13.60 14.18
N GLU A 684 54.67 -14.17 15.29
CA GLU A 684 53.87 -14.84 16.31
C GLU A 684 53.06 -13.87 17.17
N VAL A 685 53.61 -12.68 17.48
CA VAL A 685 52.98 -11.70 18.35
C VAL A 685 52.24 -10.61 17.56
N GLY A 686 52.83 -10.08 16.49
CA GLY A 686 52.21 -9.29 15.46
C GLY A 686 51.82 -7.87 15.85
N PHE A 687 52.51 -7.20 16.80
CA PHE A 687 52.33 -5.78 17.05
C PHE A 687 53.01 -4.95 15.95
N THR A 688 52.46 -3.78 15.63
CA THR A 688 53.10 -2.84 14.71
C THR A 688 54.35 -2.24 15.35
N LYS A 689 55.29 -1.76 14.49
CA LYS A 689 56.53 -1.09 14.96
C LYS A 689 56.23 0.11 15.86
N GLU A 690 55.14 0.83 15.60
CA GLU A 690 54.73 1.98 16.43
C GLU A 690 54.20 1.54 17.80
N GLU A 691 53.40 0.48 17.86
CA GLU A 691 52.89 -0.09 19.14
C GLU A 691 54.01 -0.67 19.97
N ALA A 692 54.94 -1.39 19.35
CA ALA A 692 56.10 -1.94 20.03
C ALA A 692 57.05 -0.84 20.56
N SER A 693 57.35 0.17 19.74
CA SER A 693 58.16 1.33 20.20
C SER A 693 57.53 2.07 21.37
N HIS A 694 56.18 2.27 21.28
CA HIS A 694 55.44 2.91 22.36
C HIS A 694 55.48 2.08 23.66
N ALA A 695 55.36 0.76 23.54
CA ALA A 695 55.42 -0.14 24.68
C ALA A 695 56.81 -0.14 25.36
N VAL A 696 57.87 -0.28 24.55
CA VAL A 696 59.27 -0.33 25.07
C VAL A 696 59.67 1.00 25.68
N SER A 697 59.26 2.15 25.10
CA SER A 697 59.58 3.48 25.65
C SER A 697 58.93 3.78 27.00
N ARG A 698 57.99 2.96 27.46
CA ARG A 698 57.26 3.09 28.73
C ARG A 698 57.44 1.89 29.67
N LEU A 699 58.39 1.00 29.37
CA LEU A 699 58.88 0.01 30.30
C LEU A 699 59.90 0.71 31.19
N ASP A 700 59.50 0.98 32.44
CA ASP A 700 60.43 1.48 33.46
C ASP A 700 61.38 0.35 33.96
#